data_cb69c08f82a270cc906939f38d2c0618
#
_entry.id   cb69c08f82a270cc906939f38d2c0618
#
_cell.length_a   1.000
_cell.length_b   1.000
_cell.length_c   1.000
_cell.angle_alpha   90.00
_cell.angle_beta   90.00
_cell.angle_gamma   90.00
#
_symmetry.space_group_name_H-M   'P 1'
#
loop_
_entity.id
_entity.type
_entity.pdbx_description
1 polymer ?
#
loop_
_entity_poly.entity_id
_entity_poly.type
_entity_poly.pdbx_seq_one_letter_code
_entity_poly.pdbx_strand_id
1 'polypeptide(L)'
;MADPLLPITLGIGASLIKVLLQANGHVTEANSVEVVKEGCGILSWWMNRGGDADGQLAKQIAEILAKKTHDMYEVCRAQGIDEELLKGVVTEVEILFDKVVENDELLLLAVNDPNSFSEVLQGDIGQRRKNIESRLEPYFDKLVEAAVDEYVKLAPWSPKFQIEALKYISDNVCKILGISIEILGNSIKGLENDKITHEKLDDLPNKIASVVKDRVYSRGPLIFGRRPYVVESYYIEREEQVRLRNLINEDPWLRVVLVGMRGCGKSQLASDLAQWCEKQKWHLVAWINATSKEQVRSGLIELADRLGIETQDRNEESIIEQCFSHLESGEPSDRLIVFDNVEDINHLTKLVPRSDGLRVVVTTTNEHGWKNQSWDSIKVGVFSREDSIKCLLQITDSEDREAADAVAQKLGDLPLAIVQAGATACEEDLTLKQYISRLEHYSSSIVIKRVLGDDYTADVSSALFMAVNVALDKLGGDEREVARRQLGGLAVLAQSGVPTRWIDPLSPDAYSSDLEENVPDIADNAHSALTELVNMSVVQQSVNKNVTMLHRLQAQVLRENWGKEKTATCEEAFDAAVEILSRTKFEQLPSNATDARRREVSDLITQLSAIAVQDYSRSLFGSEQIRLYLYRAFKYGHVLGIEYKTVELSAAVEVIEDVLGPDHPDTLIARDNLAGAYEDVGRFDEAIELLERVLVGSERVLGPDHPDTLMTRNNLAVAYRSVGRFDEAIELLGRVLAEQERVLDPDHPDTLGTRNNLAFAYQSAGRFDEAIELFERVLADQERVLGPDHPKTLTTRGNLAGAYRSVGRFDEAIELFERVLADQERVLGPDHPDTLGTRNNLAVAYHSAGRFDEAIDAWEELLLDCQRVLGADHPVTLTVRNNLASAYGSVGRFGEAIELFERVLAERKRLSGADHPDTLTVRNNLALVYKSVGRLAEAIDAWEKLLPDCQRVLGREHPLTKRVEKNLEAAKRKMNPPDTPSPETGED
;
A
#
# COMPACT_ATOMS: atom_id res chain seq x y z
N MET A 1 -33.94 38.44 -2.08
CA MET A 1 -33.37 38.97 -0.88
C MET A 1 -31.91 38.60 -0.96
N ALA A 2 -30.99 39.57 -0.91
CA ALA A 2 -29.55 39.29 -0.98
C ALA A 2 -29.18 38.53 0.29
N ASP A 3 -28.43 37.45 0.15
CA ASP A 3 -27.93 36.63 1.27
C ASP A 3 -27.05 37.52 2.17
N PRO A 4 -27.40 37.73 3.44
CA PRO A 4 -26.62 38.57 4.33
C PRO A 4 -25.21 38.05 4.64
N LEU A 5 -24.90 36.84 4.24
CA LEU A 5 -23.59 36.19 4.44
C LEU A 5 -22.58 36.43 3.29
N LEU A 6 -23.08 36.90 2.14
CA LEU A 6 -22.22 37.18 0.98
C LEU A 6 -21.07 38.14 1.31
N PRO A 7 -21.24 39.18 2.12
CA PRO A 7 -20.14 40.09 2.51
C PRO A 7 -19.10 39.46 3.45
N ILE A 8 -19.47 38.52 4.32
CA ILE A 8 -18.57 37.88 5.28
C ILE A 8 -17.71 36.82 4.57
N THR A 9 -18.34 36.01 3.74
CA THR A 9 -17.67 35.01 2.89
C THR A 9 -16.75 35.63 1.85
N LEU A 10 -17.11 36.82 1.36
CA LEU A 10 -16.28 37.60 0.46
C LEU A 10 -15.02 38.17 1.16
N GLY A 11 -15.08 38.45 2.46
CA GLY A 11 -13.94 38.93 3.24
C GLY A 11 -12.81 37.90 3.29
N ILE A 12 -13.09 36.68 3.77
CA ILE A 12 -12.10 35.60 3.85
C ILE A 12 -11.63 35.20 2.45
N GLY A 13 -12.56 35.06 1.50
CA GLY A 13 -12.25 34.80 0.10
C GLY A 13 -11.40 35.91 -0.55
N ALA A 14 -11.63 37.17 -0.22
CA ALA A 14 -10.87 38.31 -0.73
C ALA A 14 -9.45 38.36 -0.19
N SER A 15 -9.22 38.02 1.08
CA SER A 15 -7.88 37.98 1.65
C SER A 15 -7.07 36.82 1.03
N LEU A 16 -7.67 35.64 0.82
CA LEU A 16 -7.02 34.52 0.14
C LEU A 16 -6.80 34.79 -1.35
N ILE A 17 -7.70 35.48 -2.04
CA ILE A 17 -7.52 35.93 -3.44
C ILE A 17 -6.40 37.01 -3.52
N LYS A 18 -6.33 37.92 -2.54
CA LYS A 18 -5.23 38.90 -2.45
C LYS A 18 -3.88 38.20 -2.32
N VAL A 19 -3.80 37.15 -1.48
CA VAL A 19 -2.63 36.28 -1.33
C VAL A 19 -2.23 35.68 -2.66
N LEU A 20 -3.14 35.05 -3.37
CA LEU A 20 -2.92 34.43 -4.68
C LEU A 20 -2.47 35.44 -5.72
N LEU A 21 -3.08 36.63 -5.77
CA LEU A 21 -2.72 37.68 -6.73
C LEU A 21 -1.36 38.30 -6.41
N GLN A 22 -1.00 38.47 -5.15
CA GLN A 22 0.35 38.94 -4.74
C GLN A 22 1.41 37.91 -5.05
N ALA A 23 1.13 36.62 -4.80
CA ALA A 23 2.01 35.51 -5.11
C ALA A 23 2.24 35.34 -6.62
N ASN A 24 1.26 35.68 -7.44
CA ASN A 24 1.34 35.66 -8.92
C ASN A 24 1.91 36.95 -9.54
N GLY A 25 2.48 37.85 -8.77
CA GLY A 25 3.08 39.10 -9.27
C GLY A 25 2.08 40.18 -9.71
N HIS A 26 0.78 39.99 -9.48
CA HIS A 26 -0.30 40.94 -9.78
C HIS A 26 -0.54 41.94 -8.65
N VAL A 27 0.51 42.62 -8.22
CA VAL A 27 0.48 43.53 -7.04
C VAL A 27 -0.54 44.67 -7.21
N THR A 28 -0.75 45.18 -8.43
CA THR A 28 -1.74 46.25 -8.73
C THR A 28 -3.16 45.73 -8.63
N GLU A 29 -3.43 44.51 -9.00
CA GLU A 29 -4.75 43.86 -8.92
C GLU A 29 -5.04 43.41 -7.48
N ALA A 30 -4.05 42.92 -6.74
CA ALA A 30 -4.16 42.60 -5.31
C ALA A 30 -4.55 43.84 -4.47
N ASN A 31 -3.97 45.00 -4.76
CA ASN A 31 -4.30 46.27 -4.09
C ASN A 31 -5.69 46.81 -4.50
N SER A 32 -6.23 46.45 -5.66
CA SER A 32 -7.59 46.81 -6.09
C SER A 32 -8.67 45.97 -5.39
N VAL A 33 -8.34 44.83 -4.79
CA VAL A 33 -9.25 43.99 -4.00
C VAL A 33 -9.70 44.71 -2.71
N GLU A 34 -8.88 45.59 -2.15
CA GLU A 34 -9.26 46.41 -0.97
C GLU A 34 -10.35 47.45 -1.28
N VAL A 35 -10.45 47.87 -2.53
CA VAL A 35 -11.39 48.94 -2.94
C VAL A 35 -12.81 48.40 -3.16
N VAL A 36 -12.99 47.10 -3.26
CA VAL A 36 -14.27 46.48 -3.65
C VAL A 36 -15.01 45.86 -2.44
N LYS A 37 -14.67 46.28 -1.21
CA LYS A 37 -15.43 45.94 0.02
C LYS A 37 -16.95 46.27 -0.03
N GLU A 38 -17.43 46.96 -1.06
CA GLU A 38 -18.82 47.43 -1.16
C GLU A 38 -19.70 46.76 -2.22
N GLY A 39 -19.35 45.62 -2.78
CA GLY A 39 -20.31 44.95 -3.66
C GLY A 39 -19.81 43.87 -4.60
N CYS A 40 -20.63 42.90 -4.79
CA CYS A 40 -20.72 41.78 -5.74
C CYS A 40 -19.86 41.77 -7.05
N GLY A 41 -18.94 42.72 -7.25
CA GLY A 41 -18.19 42.96 -8.48
C GLY A 41 -17.01 42.02 -8.74
N ILE A 42 -16.34 41.53 -7.71
CA ILE A 42 -15.07 40.75 -7.85
C ILE A 42 -15.36 39.34 -8.32
N LEU A 43 -16.30 38.64 -7.70
CA LEU A 43 -16.72 37.31 -8.17
C LEU A 43 -17.25 37.33 -9.61
N SER A 44 -17.99 38.37 -9.95
CA SER A 44 -18.50 38.61 -11.32
C SER A 44 -17.38 38.94 -12.30
N TRP A 45 -16.35 39.71 -11.86
CA TRP A 45 -15.18 40.03 -12.69
C TRP A 45 -14.28 38.84 -12.95
N TRP A 46 -14.11 37.99 -11.92
CA TRP A 46 -13.35 36.73 -12.03
C TRP A 46 -14.13 35.65 -12.81
N MET A 47 -15.41 35.48 -12.58
CA MET A 47 -16.25 34.54 -13.35
C MET A 47 -16.34 34.85 -14.84
N ASN A 48 -16.11 36.10 -15.26
CA ASN A 48 -16.13 36.54 -16.64
C ASN A 48 -14.77 36.43 -17.36
N ARG A 49 -13.68 36.10 -16.67
CA ARG A 49 -12.37 35.80 -17.25
C ARG A 49 -12.18 34.29 -17.49
N GLY A 50 -13.19 33.63 -18.06
CA GLY A 50 -13.19 32.22 -18.36
C GLY A 50 -11.97 31.79 -19.19
N GLY A 51 -11.22 30.80 -18.68
CA GLY A 51 -10.21 30.07 -19.43
C GLY A 51 -8.87 29.83 -18.71
N ASP A 52 -8.64 30.41 -17.52
CA ASP A 52 -7.38 30.26 -16.78
C ASP A 52 -7.54 29.27 -15.62
N ALA A 53 -6.63 28.29 -15.49
CA ALA A 53 -6.63 27.28 -14.42
C ALA A 53 -6.69 27.91 -13.02
N ASP A 54 -6.01 29.05 -12.85
CA ASP A 54 -5.99 29.83 -11.60
C ASP A 54 -7.38 30.39 -11.25
N GLY A 55 -8.20 30.70 -12.25
CA GLY A 55 -9.57 31.19 -12.06
C GLY A 55 -10.53 30.11 -11.57
N GLN A 56 -10.37 28.87 -12.00
CA GLN A 56 -11.19 27.76 -11.55
C GLN A 56 -10.83 27.34 -10.10
N LEU A 57 -9.56 27.33 -9.76
CA LEU A 57 -9.07 27.02 -8.41
C LEU A 57 -9.59 28.06 -7.40
N ALA A 58 -9.46 29.37 -7.70
CA ALA A 58 -9.98 30.43 -6.83
C ALA A 58 -11.51 30.34 -6.65
N LYS A 59 -12.24 29.89 -7.67
CA LYS A 59 -13.69 29.67 -7.59
C LYS A 59 -14.04 28.52 -6.64
N GLN A 60 -13.34 27.38 -6.74
CA GLN A 60 -13.55 26.22 -5.87
C GLN A 60 -13.26 26.57 -4.41
N ILE A 61 -12.18 27.32 -4.15
CA ILE A 61 -11.82 27.77 -2.79
C ILE A 61 -12.89 28.69 -2.23
N ALA A 62 -13.34 29.67 -3.02
CA ALA A 62 -14.40 30.59 -2.59
C ALA A 62 -15.70 29.86 -2.27
N GLU A 63 -16.06 28.82 -3.04
CA GLU A 63 -17.24 27.98 -2.81
C GLU A 63 -17.09 27.11 -1.54
N ILE A 64 -15.92 26.51 -1.29
CA ILE A 64 -15.66 25.68 -0.09
C ILE A 64 -15.69 26.55 1.17
N LEU A 65 -15.02 27.70 1.15
CA LEU A 65 -15.00 28.62 2.29
C LEU A 65 -16.39 29.24 2.53
N ALA A 66 -17.11 29.58 1.47
CA ALA A 66 -18.49 30.07 1.58
C ALA A 66 -19.42 29.04 2.22
N LYS A 67 -19.29 27.77 1.87
CA LYS A 67 -20.08 26.68 2.46
C LYS A 67 -19.73 26.47 3.93
N LYS A 68 -18.45 26.37 4.28
CA LYS A 68 -18.00 26.20 5.68
C LYS A 68 -18.44 27.40 6.56
N THR A 69 -18.36 28.63 6.05
CA THR A 69 -18.78 29.84 6.77
C THR A 69 -20.31 29.90 6.90
N HIS A 70 -21.06 29.45 5.90
CA HIS A 70 -22.52 29.36 5.95
C HIS A 70 -22.99 28.35 7.01
N ASP A 71 -22.44 27.15 7.02
CA ASP A 71 -22.79 26.13 8.01
C ASP A 71 -22.52 26.59 9.44
N MET A 72 -21.43 27.31 9.64
CA MET A 72 -21.07 27.86 10.93
C MET A 72 -21.98 29.03 11.34
N TYR A 73 -22.37 29.89 10.39
CA TYR A 73 -23.31 30.99 10.64
C TYR A 73 -24.69 30.50 11.08
N GLU A 74 -25.21 29.46 10.44
CA GLU A 74 -26.50 28.87 10.82
C GLU A 74 -26.46 28.30 12.27
N VAL A 75 -25.33 27.67 12.65
CA VAL A 75 -25.10 27.21 14.01
C VAL A 75 -25.05 28.39 15.02
N CYS A 76 -24.34 29.46 14.68
CA CYS A 76 -24.23 30.66 15.52
C CYS A 76 -25.57 31.37 15.66
N ARG A 77 -26.34 31.50 14.58
CA ARG A 77 -27.66 32.07 14.53
C ARG A 77 -28.65 31.29 15.39
N ALA A 78 -28.60 29.97 15.37
CA ALA A 78 -29.41 29.09 16.19
C ALA A 78 -29.10 29.25 17.69
N GLN A 79 -27.89 29.72 18.04
CA GLN A 79 -27.47 30.02 19.41
C GLN A 79 -27.63 31.48 19.80
N GLY A 80 -28.23 32.31 18.95
CA GLY A 80 -28.53 33.73 19.26
C GLY A 80 -27.29 34.65 19.24
N ILE A 81 -26.25 34.30 18.48
CA ILE A 81 -25.04 35.12 18.31
C ILE A 81 -25.29 36.20 17.25
N ASP A 82 -24.93 37.44 17.56
CA ASP A 82 -25.12 38.62 16.70
C ASP A 82 -24.13 38.58 15.49
N GLU A 83 -24.60 39.05 14.33
CA GLU A 83 -23.83 39.13 13.09
C GLU A 83 -22.58 40.03 13.19
N GLU A 84 -22.68 41.12 13.94
CA GLU A 84 -21.57 42.06 14.20
C GLU A 84 -20.41 41.39 14.96
N LEU A 85 -20.72 40.51 15.90
CA LEU A 85 -19.72 39.76 16.65
C LEU A 85 -18.98 38.73 15.80
N LEU A 86 -19.69 38.09 14.84
CA LEU A 86 -19.08 37.16 13.88
C LEU A 86 -18.17 37.88 12.89
N LYS A 87 -18.50 39.06 12.44
CA LYS A 87 -17.62 39.93 11.64
C LYS A 87 -16.30 40.23 12.36
N GLY A 88 -16.36 40.47 13.69
CA GLY A 88 -15.16 40.62 14.49
C GLY A 88 -14.24 39.40 14.48
N VAL A 89 -14.81 38.20 14.59
CA VAL A 89 -14.06 36.94 14.50
C VAL A 89 -13.37 36.80 13.14
N VAL A 90 -14.09 37.04 12.06
CA VAL A 90 -13.56 36.97 10.67
C VAL A 90 -12.39 37.97 10.48
N THR A 91 -12.55 39.21 11.00
CA THR A 91 -11.50 40.23 10.89
C THR A 91 -10.20 39.84 11.62
N GLU A 92 -10.28 39.19 12.79
CA GLU A 92 -9.07 38.72 13.48
C GLU A 92 -8.38 37.55 12.75
N VAL A 93 -9.14 36.70 12.06
CA VAL A 93 -8.58 35.66 11.18
C VAL A 93 -7.91 36.28 9.95
N GLU A 94 -8.53 37.27 9.30
CA GLU A 94 -7.96 38.01 8.18
C GLU A 94 -6.60 38.62 8.54
N ILE A 95 -6.53 39.34 9.68
CA ILE A 95 -5.28 39.94 10.14
C ILE A 95 -4.19 38.90 10.45
N LEU A 96 -4.57 37.72 10.93
CA LEU A 96 -3.63 36.63 11.17
C LEU A 96 -2.99 36.17 9.84
N PHE A 97 -3.81 35.97 8.80
CA PHE A 97 -3.34 35.48 7.52
C PHE A 97 -2.63 36.54 6.67
N ASP A 98 -2.96 37.83 6.78
CA ASP A 98 -2.21 38.90 6.15
C ASP A 98 -0.72 38.88 6.58
N LYS A 99 -0.44 38.61 7.85
CA LYS A 99 0.93 38.42 8.33
C LYS A 99 1.64 37.20 7.77
N VAL A 100 0.91 36.08 7.61
CA VAL A 100 1.46 34.84 7.06
C VAL A 100 1.91 35.05 5.62
N VAL A 101 1.16 35.84 4.83
CA VAL A 101 1.42 36.12 3.42
C VAL A 101 2.66 36.97 3.22
N GLU A 102 2.96 37.85 4.17
CA GLU A 102 4.12 38.73 4.11
C GLU A 102 5.44 38.04 4.48
N ASN A 103 5.37 36.80 5.02
CA ASN A 103 6.54 36.07 5.51
C ASN A 103 6.87 34.85 4.64
N ASP A 104 7.93 34.97 3.84
CA ASP A 104 8.37 33.91 2.91
C ASP A 104 8.82 32.63 3.63
N GLU A 105 9.35 32.72 4.87
CA GLU A 105 9.73 31.54 5.67
C GLU A 105 8.51 30.73 6.10
N LEU A 106 7.41 31.40 6.46
CA LEU A 106 6.16 30.74 6.81
C LEU A 106 5.51 30.06 5.60
N LEU A 107 5.63 30.62 4.42
CA LEU A 107 5.16 30.02 3.18
C LEU A 107 5.84 28.67 2.91
N LEU A 108 7.17 28.62 3.04
CA LEU A 108 7.94 27.39 2.88
C LEU A 108 7.64 26.37 3.99
N LEU A 109 7.46 26.82 5.22
CA LEU A 109 7.15 25.97 6.34
C LEU A 109 5.78 25.29 6.21
N ALA A 110 4.77 26.01 5.72
CA ALA A 110 3.42 25.48 5.50
C ALA A 110 3.38 24.23 4.60
N VAL A 111 4.31 24.14 3.65
CA VAL A 111 4.35 22.99 2.70
C VAL A 111 5.31 21.91 3.16
N ASN A 112 6.49 22.29 3.69
CA ASN A 112 7.53 21.33 4.05
C ASN A 112 7.26 20.65 5.39
N ASP A 113 6.62 21.37 6.33
CA ASP A 113 6.26 20.86 7.65
C ASP A 113 5.00 21.56 8.17
N PRO A 114 3.80 21.12 7.75
CA PRO A 114 2.51 21.70 8.16
C PRO A 114 2.29 21.73 9.68
N ASN A 115 2.86 20.77 10.42
CA ASN A 115 2.74 20.72 11.87
C ASN A 115 3.55 21.84 12.53
N SER A 116 4.80 22.02 12.13
CA SER A 116 5.64 23.13 12.61
C SER A 116 5.08 24.50 12.18
N PHE A 117 4.46 24.60 10.99
CA PHE A 117 3.73 25.79 10.58
C PHE A 117 2.59 26.13 11.55
N SER A 118 1.77 25.16 11.91
CA SER A 118 0.71 25.32 12.91
C SER A 118 1.29 25.73 14.28
N GLU A 119 2.39 25.13 14.73
CA GLU A 119 3.03 25.48 16.01
C GLU A 119 3.59 26.91 16.03
N VAL A 120 4.21 27.37 14.96
CA VAL A 120 4.72 28.75 14.83
C VAL A 120 3.58 29.76 14.90
N LEU A 121 2.43 29.45 14.29
CA LEU A 121 1.24 30.31 14.35
C LEU A 121 0.57 30.35 15.73
N GLN A 122 0.79 29.36 16.60
CA GLN A 122 0.13 29.26 17.92
C GLN A 122 0.30 30.53 18.76
N GLY A 123 1.47 31.16 18.71
CA GLY A 123 1.74 32.41 19.42
C GLY A 123 0.84 33.57 18.95
N ASP A 124 0.71 33.73 17.65
CA ASP A 124 -0.11 34.79 17.02
C ASP A 124 -1.60 34.46 17.13
N ILE A 125 -1.99 33.20 17.01
CA ILE A 125 -3.35 32.70 17.25
C ILE A 125 -3.76 33.03 18.69
N GLY A 126 -2.94 32.70 19.70
CA GLY A 126 -3.19 32.99 21.10
C GLY A 126 -3.29 34.49 21.42
N GLN A 127 -2.56 35.34 20.70
CA GLN A 127 -2.66 36.77 20.83
C GLN A 127 -3.96 37.31 20.22
N ARG A 128 -4.36 36.85 19.06
CA ARG A 128 -5.59 37.24 18.35
C ARG A 128 -6.85 36.74 19.08
N ARG A 129 -6.82 35.51 19.61
CA ARG A 129 -7.91 34.96 20.39
C ARG A 129 -8.30 35.86 21.60
N LYS A 130 -7.35 36.59 22.23
CA LYS A 130 -7.63 37.51 23.34
C LYS A 130 -8.48 38.72 22.94
N ASN A 131 -8.56 39.03 21.65
CA ASN A 131 -9.39 40.13 21.13
C ASN A 131 -10.86 39.73 20.95
N ILE A 132 -11.19 38.45 21.17
CA ILE A 132 -12.48 37.86 20.89
C ILE A 132 -13.20 37.52 22.21
N GLU A 133 -14.52 37.70 22.27
CA GLU A 133 -15.30 37.28 23.42
C GLU A 133 -15.19 35.75 23.64
N SER A 134 -15.00 35.29 24.89
CA SER A 134 -14.73 33.88 25.21
C SER A 134 -15.77 32.91 24.68
N ARG A 135 -17.03 33.30 24.51
CA ARG A 135 -18.07 32.47 23.89
C ARG A 135 -17.90 32.26 22.40
N LEU A 136 -17.06 33.08 21.73
CA LEU A 136 -16.79 33.03 20.29
C LEU A 136 -15.44 32.39 19.98
N GLU A 137 -14.60 32.11 20.99
CA GLU A 137 -13.30 31.46 20.79
C GLU A 137 -13.37 30.13 20.03
N PRO A 138 -14.34 29.22 20.28
CA PRO A 138 -14.46 27.98 19.52
C PRO A 138 -14.73 28.17 18.01
N TYR A 139 -15.35 29.29 17.64
CA TYR A 139 -15.63 29.63 16.26
C TYR A 139 -14.40 30.24 15.57
N PHE A 140 -13.65 31.05 16.31
CA PHE A 140 -12.35 31.53 15.85
C PHE A 140 -11.40 30.38 15.57
N ASP A 141 -11.29 29.42 16.48
CA ASP A 141 -10.43 28.28 16.35
C ASP A 141 -10.78 27.43 15.09
N LYS A 142 -12.06 27.14 14.88
CA LYS A 142 -12.53 26.43 13.69
C LYS A 142 -12.28 27.18 12.38
N LEU A 143 -12.38 28.51 12.39
CA LEU A 143 -12.08 29.33 11.21
C LEU A 143 -10.58 29.36 10.92
N VAL A 144 -9.75 29.47 11.95
CA VAL A 144 -8.29 29.42 11.83
C VAL A 144 -7.85 28.06 11.30
N GLU A 145 -8.37 26.98 11.88
CA GLU A 145 -8.08 25.61 11.43
C GLU A 145 -8.45 25.42 9.95
N ALA A 146 -9.66 25.81 9.56
CA ALA A 146 -10.09 25.71 8.17
C ALA A 146 -9.26 26.59 7.22
N ALA A 147 -8.82 27.77 7.65
CA ALA A 147 -7.99 28.66 6.84
C ALA A 147 -6.54 28.16 6.72
N VAL A 148 -5.98 27.57 7.78
CA VAL A 148 -4.66 26.90 7.77
C VAL A 148 -4.69 25.73 6.82
N ASP A 149 -5.71 24.86 6.91
CA ASP A 149 -5.87 23.69 6.04
C ASP A 149 -5.91 24.07 4.56
N GLU A 150 -6.68 25.10 4.21
CA GLU A 150 -6.77 25.56 2.80
C GLU A 150 -5.49 26.29 2.37
N TYR A 151 -4.84 27.03 3.25
CA TYR A 151 -3.56 27.68 2.94
C TYR A 151 -2.46 26.64 2.64
N VAL A 152 -2.34 25.59 3.44
CA VAL A 152 -1.36 24.50 3.23
C VAL A 152 -1.60 23.81 1.89
N LYS A 153 -2.85 23.60 1.47
CA LYS A 153 -3.19 22.99 0.19
C LYS A 153 -2.85 23.89 -1.01
N LEU A 154 -2.91 25.20 -0.84
CA LEU A 154 -2.75 26.18 -1.91
C LEU A 154 -1.34 26.72 -2.07
N ALA A 155 -0.57 26.76 -0.99
CA ALA A 155 0.78 27.28 -1.00
C ALA A 155 1.68 26.67 -2.12
N PRO A 156 1.60 25.35 -2.41
CA PRO A 156 2.38 24.73 -3.49
C PRO A 156 2.10 25.29 -4.90
N TRP A 157 0.90 25.85 -5.13
CA TRP A 157 0.46 26.36 -6.43
C TRP A 157 0.84 27.83 -6.65
N SER A 158 1.40 28.49 -5.62
CA SER A 158 1.85 29.87 -5.73
C SER A 158 3.18 29.95 -6.49
N PRO A 159 3.31 30.78 -7.55
CA PRO A 159 4.58 31.02 -8.23
C PRO A 159 5.66 31.56 -7.29
N LYS A 160 5.30 32.34 -6.28
CA LYS A 160 6.22 32.82 -5.25
C LYS A 160 6.76 31.66 -4.43
N PHE A 161 5.92 30.71 -4.04
CA PHE A 161 6.34 29.49 -3.38
C PHE A 161 7.28 28.65 -4.26
N GLN A 162 6.94 28.47 -5.53
CA GLN A 162 7.76 27.69 -6.46
C GLN A 162 9.16 28.31 -6.63
N ILE A 163 9.26 29.65 -6.71
CA ILE A 163 10.53 30.35 -6.78
C ILE A 163 11.34 30.22 -5.48
N GLU A 164 10.71 30.39 -4.32
CA GLU A 164 11.40 30.29 -3.03
C GLU A 164 11.75 28.83 -2.69
N ALA A 165 10.91 27.86 -3.03
CA ALA A 165 11.24 26.44 -2.93
C ALA A 165 12.42 26.06 -3.83
N LEU A 166 12.48 26.61 -5.05
CA LEU A 166 13.62 26.44 -5.95
C LEU A 166 14.90 27.07 -5.41
N LYS A 167 14.82 28.25 -4.79
CA LYS A 167 15.97 28.88 -4.12
C LYS A 167 16.45 28.03 -2.94
N TYR A 168 15.52 27.57 -2.09
CA TYR A 168 15.83 26.71 -0.94
C TYR A 168 16.44 25.36 -1.36
N ILE A 169 15.88 24.72 -2.39
CA ILE A 169 16.42 23.49 -2.98
C ILE A 169 17.79 23.77 -3.60
N SER A 170 17.95 24.85 -4.35
CA SER A 170 19.21 25.27 -4.94
C SER A 170 20.29 25.49 -3.90
N ASP A 171 20.00 26.24 -2.84
CA ASP A 171 20.95 26.55 -1.77
C ASP A 171 21.36 25.29 -0.98
N ASN A 172 20.42 24.38 -0.74
CA ASN A 172 20.73 23.14 -0.06
C ASN A 172 21.45 22.12 -0.98
N VAL A 173 21.07 22.02 -2.24
CA VAL A 173 21.76 21.20 -3.23
C VAL A 173 23.19 21.73 -3.46
N CYS A 174 23.40 23.04 -3.54
CA CYS A 174 24.72 23.61 -3.66
C CYS A 174 25.59 23.37 -2.42
N LYS A 175 25.00 23.44 -1.22
CA LYS A 175 25.71 23.12 0.05
C LYS A 175 26.10 21.64 0.14
N ILE A 176 25.22 20.75 -0.31
CA ILE A 176 25.44 19.28 -0.27
C ILE A 176 26.46 18.84 -1.33
N LEU A 177 26.43 19.45 -2.52
CA LEU A 177 27.27 19.04 -3.66
C LEU A 177 28.58 19.81 -3.74
N GLY A 178 28.83 20.83 -2.90
CA GLY A 178 30.02 21.66 -2.97
C GLY A 178 30.16 22.43 -4.29
N ILE A 179 29.06 22.74 -4.97
CA ILE A 179 29.03 23.45 -6.25
C ILE A 179 28.93 24.95 -5.97
N SER A 180 29.65 25.76 -6.74
CA SER A 180 29.58 27.21 -6.66
C SER A 180 28.16 27.72 -6.98
N ILE A 181 27.57 28.43 -6.01
CA ILE A 181 26.24 29.06 -6.09
C ILE A 181 26.08 29.96 -7.34
N GLU A 182 27.19 30.40 -7.92
CA GLU A 182 27.23 31.34 -9.03
C GLU A 182 26.67 30.77 -10.36
N ILE A 183 26.79 29.49 -10.59
CA ILE A 183 26.31 28.81 -11.82
C ILE A 183 24.77 28.60 -11.81
N LEU A 184 24.22 28.19 -10.68
CA LEU A 184 22.77 28.03 -10.56
C LEU A 184 22.05 29.36 -10.33
N GLY A 185 22.67 30.29 -9.61
CA GLY A 185 22.17 31.65 -9.40
C GLY A 185 22.00 32.45 -10.68
N ASN A 186 22.84 32.24 -11.70
CA ASN A 186 22.70 32.86 -13.00
C ASN A 186 21.55 32.27 -13.83
N SER A 187 21.22 30.99 -13.64
CA SER A 187 20.05 30.36 -14.27
C SER A 187 18.74 30.81 -13.64
N ILE A 188 18.72 31.02 -12.32
CA ILE A 188 17.56 31.54 -11.58
C ILE A 188 17.34 33.03 -11.87
N LYS A 189 18.39 33.85 -11.93
CA LYS A 189 18.31 35.27 -12.33
C LYS A 189 17.83 35.46 -13.77
N GLY A 190 18.09 34.49 -14.66
CA GLY A 190 17.53 34.45 -16.01
C GLY A 190 16.01 34.27 -16.01
N LEU A 191 15.47 33.56 -15.01
CA LEU A 191 14.04 33.32 -14.83
C LEU A 191 13.32 34.54 -14.21
N GLU A 192 13.98 35.31 -13.35
CA GLU A 192 13.41 36.52 -12.75
C GLU A 192 13.22 37.66 -13.76
N ASN A 193 13.97 37.67 -14.87
CA ASN A 193 13.94 38.74 -15.88
C ASN A 193 13.08 38.48 -17.11
N ASP A 194 12.68 37.23 -17.35
CA ASP A 194 11.75 36.85 -18.42
C ASP A 194 10.35 36.66 -17.81
N LYS A 195 9.29 37.13 -18.47
CA LYS A 195 7.93 36.77 -18.15
C LYS A 195 7.84 35.24 -18.24
N ILE A 196 7.77 34.59 -17.07
CA ILE A 196 7.75 33.14 -16.92
C ILE A 196 6.50 32.63 -17.63
N THR A 197 6.66 31.91 -18.73
CA THR A 197 5.58 31.12 -19.33
C THR A 197 5.59 29.75 -18.66
N HIS A 198 4.41 29.16 -18.43
CA HIS A 198 4.22 27.82 -17.84
C HIS A 198 5.18 26.78 -18.47
N GLU A 199 5.37 26.83 -19.77
CA GLU A 199 6.27 25.94 -20.54
C GLU A 199 7.73 25.91 -20.08
N LYS A 200 8.25 27.00 -19.49
CA LYS A 200 9.62 27.03 -18.94
C LYS A 200 9.74 26.53 -17.51
N LEU A 201 8.64 26.57 -16.75
CA LEU A 201 8.55 26.04 -15.40
C LEU A 201 8.37 24.52 -15.41
N ASP A 202 7.60 23.97 -16.36
CA ASP A 202 7.39 22.51 -16.52
C ASP A 202 8.68 21.77 -16.92
N ASP A 203 9.60 22.40 -17.65
CA ASP A 203 10.89 21.81 -18.08
C ASP A 203 11.99 21.90 -16.99
N LEU A 204 11.79 22.71 -15.96
CA LEU A 204 12.79 22.95 -14.92
C LEU A 204 12.94 21.79 -13.93
N PRO A 205 11.86 21.11 -13.49
CA PRO A 205 11.96 19.87 -12.71
C PRO A 205 12.72 18.77 -13.45
N ASN A 206 12.50 18.65 -14.76
CA ASN A 206 13.17 17.65 -15.60
C ASN A 206 14.66 17.99 -15.82
N LYS A 207 15.02 19.26 -16.01
CA LYS A 207 16.42 19.70 -16.07
C LYS A 207 17.14 19.56 -14.74
N ILE A 208 16.45 19.84 -13.62
CA ILE A 208 16.98 19.60 -12.28
C ILE A 208 17.08 18.08 -12.03
N ALA A 209 16.05 17.31 -12.38
CA ALA A 209 16.05 15.85 -12.25
C ALA A 209 17.16 15.19 -13.09
N SER A 210 17.45 15.69 -14.31
CA SER A 210 18.55 15.16 -15.14
C SER A 210 19.93 15.44 -14.55
N VAL A 211 20.12 16.61 -13.93
CA VAL A 211 21.38 16.97 -13.25
C VAL A 211 21.50 16.31 -11.88
N VAL A 212 20.36 16.02 -11.25
CA VAL A 212 20.22 15.40 -9.93
C VAL A 212 20.24 13.86 -10.05
N LYS A 213 19.70 13.29 -11.15
CA LYS A 213 19.69 11.84 -11.41
C LYS A 213 21.10 11.22 -11.42
N ASP A 214 22.13 11.98 -11.81
CA ASP A 214 23.52 11.50 -11.83
C ASP A 214 24.28 11.65 -10.50
N ARG A 215 23.74 12.35 -9.47
CA ARG A 215 24.48 12.65 -8.22
C ARG A 215 23.67 12.73 -6.92
N VAL A 216 22.36 12.48 -6.87
CA VAL A 216 21.56 12.62 -5.63
C VAL A 216 21.01 11.30 -5.13
N TYR A 217 21.87 10.49 -4.55
CA TYR A 217 21.51 9.59 -3.47
C TYR A 217 21.78 10.25 -2.11
N SER A 218 21.13 11.36 -1.80
CA SER A 218 21.09 11.92 -0.45
C SER A 218 19.63 12.07 0.02
N ARG A 219 18.83 11.00 -0.10
CA ARG A 219 17.78 10.76 0.88
C ARG A 219 18.52 10.41 2.17
N GLY A 220 18.07 10.95 3.32
CA GLY A 220 18.54 10.46 4.61
C GLY A 220 18.47 8.94 4.69
N PRO A 221 19.04 8.29 5.70
CA PRO A 221 19.09 6.84 5.78
C PRO A 221 17.68 6.26 5.58
N LEU A 222 17.51 5.37 4.60
CA LEU A 222 16.26 4.66 4.37
C LEU A 222 16.14 3.58 5.43
N ILE A 223 15.22 3.77 6.37
CA ILE A 223 14.91 2.78 7.40
C ILE A 223 13.63 2.07 6.99
N PHE A 224 13.69 0.75 6.88
CA PHE A 224 12.59 -0.08 6.43
C PHE A 224 12.35 -1.28 7.35
N GLY A 225 11.09 -1.61 7.58
CA GLY A 225 10.64 -2.82 8.27
C GLY A 225 10.39 -2.62 9.77
N ARG A 226 9.89 -3.69 10.39
CA ARG A 226 9.36 -3.69 11.76
C ARG A 226 10.32 -4.44 12.68
N ARG A 227 11.37 -3.79 13.15
CA ARG A 227 12.33 -4.40 14.05
C ARG A 227 11.97 -4.23 15.54
N PRO A 228 12.35 -5.17 16.42
CA PRO A 228 12.12 -5.04 17.85
C PRO A 228 12.84 -3.82 18.44
N TYR A 229 12.21 -3.20 19.44
CA TYR A 229 12.84 -2.10 20.17
C TYR A 229 13.94 -2.63 21.09
N VAL A 230 15.08 -1.94 21.15
CA VAL A 230 16.19 -2.22 22.05
C VAL A 230 16.11 -1.27 23.25
N VAL A 231 15.93 -1.82 24.45
CA VAL A 231 15.87 -1.02 25.69
C VAL A 231 17.29 -0.71 26.16
N GLU A 232 17.76 0.51 25.90
CA GLU A 232 19.16 0.90 26.17
C GLU A 232 19.53 0.83 27.67
N SER A 233 18.59 1.03 28.60
CA SER A 233 18.84 1.11 30.05
C SER A 233 19.37 -0.17 30.68
N TYR A 234 19.06 -1.34 30.09
CA TYR A 234 19.51 -2.64 30.56
C TYR A 234 20.02 -3.55 29.46
N TYR A 235 20.36 -2.99 28.31
CA TYR A 235 20.97 -3.75 27.23
C TYR A 235 22.39 -4.16 27.59
N ILE A 236 22.67 -5.45 27.47
CA ILE A 236 23.99 -6.01 27.77
C ILE A 236 24.79 -6.19 26.49
N GLU A 237 25.90 -5.49 26.38
CA GLU A 237 26.83 -5.66 25.27
C GLU A 237 27.53 -7.02 25.35
N ARG A 238 27.48 -7.80 24.29
CA ARG A 238 27.97 -9.19 24.22
C ARG A 238 29.17 -9.31 23.28
N GLU A 239 29.98 -10.36 23.47
CA GLU A 239 31.12 -10.64 22.57
C GLU A 239 30.65 -10.82 21.10
N GLU A 240 29.51 -11.50 20.92
CA GLU A 240 28.93 -11.69 19.59
C GLU A 240 28.58 -10.37 18.89
N GLN A 241 28.15 -9.36 19.64
CA GLN A 241 27.83 -8.01 19.13
C GLN A 241 29.12 -7.29 18.68
N VAL A 242 30.14 -7.31 19.48
CA VAL A 242 31.46 -6.73 19.17
C VAL A 242 32.01 -7.40 17.91
N ARG A 243 31.95 -8.73 17.87
CA ARG A 243 32.37 -9.52 16.71
C ARG A 243 31.56 -9.16 15.45
N LEU A 244 30.25 -9.04 15.57
CA LEU A 244 29.37 -8.69 14.46
C LEU A 244 29.66 -7.29 13.92
N ARG A 245 29.86 -6.30 14.81
CA ARG A 245 30.23 -4.93 14.42
C ARG A 245 31.61 -4.88 13.75
N ASN A 246 32.58 -5.66 14.20
CA ASN A 246 33.90 -5.75 13.57
C ASN A 246 33.78 -6.35 12.14
N LEU A 247 33.10 -7.47 12.00
CA LEU A 247 32.88 -8.11 10.71
C LEU A 247 32.20 -7.18 9.70
N ILE A 248 31.17 -6.44 10.14
CA ILE A 248 30.40 -5.55 9.25
C ILE A 248 31.24 -4.36 8.76
N ASN A 249 32.25 -3.93 9.54
CA ASN A 249 33.17 -2.87 9.15
C ASN A 249 34.30 -3.37 8.26
N GLU A 250 34.76 -4.60 8.46
CA GLU A 250 35.90 -5.19 7.77
C GLU A 250 35.53 -5.77 6.41
N ASP A 251 34.32 -6.35 6.28
CA ASP A 251 33.87 -7.00 5.05
C ASP A 251 32.65 -6.28 4.42
N PRO A 252 32.84 -5.60 3.28
CA PRO A 252 31.75 -4.97 2.55
C PRO A 252 30.78 -5.98 1.92
N TRP A 253 31.12 -7.27 1.88
CA TRP A 253 30.33 -8.37 1.32
C TRP A 253 29.70 -9.27 2.38
N LEU A 254 29.74 -8.84 3.62
CA LEU A 254 29.39 -9.68 4.76
C LEU A 254 28.01 -10.35 4.61
N ARG A 255 28.01 -11.64 4.75
CA ARG A 255 26.83 -12.48 4.90
C ARG A 255 26.96 -13.27 6.18
N VAL A 256 26.26 -12.85 7.18
CA VAL A 256 26.36 -13.47 8.50
C VAL A 256 25.02 -14.06 8.92
N VAL A 257 25.06 -15.23 9.48
CA VAL A 257 23.91 -15.88 10.11
C VAL A 257 24.11 -15.94 11.63
N LEU A 258 23.14 -15.39 12.35
CA LEU A 258 23.04 -15.50 13.82
C LEU A 258 22.22 -16.74 14.15
N VAL A 259 22.90 -17.76 14.66
CA VAL A 259 22.30 -19.07 14.95
C VAL A 259 22.21 -19.26 16.46
N GLY A 260 21.06 -19.70 16.96
CA GLY A 260 20.91 -20.02 18.38
C GLY A 260 19.47 -20.35 18.75
N MET A 261 19.26 -20.78 19.98
CA MET A 261 17.94 -21.16 20.49
C MET A 261 16.96 -19.96 20.54
N ARG A 262 15.66 -20.23 20.64
CA ARG A 262 14.64 -19.19 20.82
C ARG A 262 14.86 -18.47 22.16
N GLY A 263 14.68 -17.15 22.19
CA GLY A 263 14.86 -16.35 23.41
C GLY A 263 16.32 -16.00 23.78
N CYS A 264 17.34 -16.47 23.04
CA CYS A 264 18.74 -16.13 23.30
C CYS A 264 19.15 -14.72 22.84
N GLY A 265 18.26 -13.96 22.20
CA GLY A 265 18.49 -12.56 21.86
C GLY A 265 18.98 -12.29 20.44
N LYS A 266 18.89 -13.24 19.49
CA LYS A 266 19.33 -13.05 18.08
C LYS A 266 18.72 -11.81 17.41
N SER A 267 17.39 -11.66 17.48
CA SER A 267 16.69 -10.53 16.89
C SER A 267 17.02 -9.21 17.62
N GLN A 268 17.27 -9.25 18.93
CA GLN A 268 17.75 -8.09 19.69
C GLN A 268 19.17 -7.68 19.27
N LEU A 269 20.07 -8.66 19.05
CA LEU A 269 21.42 -8.41 18.57
C LEU A 269 21.43 -7.80 17.16
N ALA A 270 20.59 -8.34 16.28
CA ALA A 270 20.41 -7.80 14.93
C ALA A 270 19.76 -6.40 14.95
N SER A 271 18.81 -6.16 15.88
CA SER A 271 18.16 -4.86 16.05
C SER A 271 19.12 -3.80 16.60
N ASP A 272 19.99 -4.16 17.54
CA ASP A 272 21.05 -3.27 18.03
C ASP A 272 22.03 -2.90 16.91
N LEU A 273 22.44 -3.88 16.10
CA LEU A 273 23.26 -3.61 14.93
C LEU A 273 22.58 -2.66 13.96
N ALA A 274 21.31 -2.89 13.67
CA ALA A 274 20.52 -2.02 12.80
C ALA A 274 20.46 -0.59 13.37
N GLN A 275 20.21 -0.44 14.68
CA GLN A 275 20.23 0.86 15.36
C GLN A 275 21.61 1.52 15.31
N TRP A 276 22.68 0.74 15.44
CA TRP A 276 24.03 1.26 15.29
C TRP A 276 24.29 1.76 13.87
N CYS A 277 23.90 1.03 12.83
CA CYS A 277 24.00 1.45 11.44
C CYS A 277 23.19 2.75 11.17
N GLU A 278 22.01 2.87 11.76
CA GLU A 278 21.17 4.09 11.68
C GLU A 278 21.89 5.29 12.32
N LYS A 279 22.46 5.12 13.52
CA LYS A 279 23.26 6.15 14.20
C LYS A 279 24.51 6.56 13.39
N GLN A 280 25.10 5.63 12.62
CA GLN A 280 26.20 5.90 11.68
C GLN A 280 25.71 6.50 10.35
N LYS A 281 24.40 6.72 10.19
CA LYS A 281 23.76 7.28 8.99
C LYS A 281 23.98 6.43 7.72
N TRP A 282 23.92 5.12 7.85
CA TRP A 282 23.97 4.22 6.71
C TRP A 282 22.83 4.50 5.75
N HIS A 283 23.06 4.35 4.46
CA HIS A 283 22.09 4.72 3.41
C HIS A 283 20.84 3.85 3.42
N LEU A 284 20.99 2.57 3.81
CA LEU A 284 19.88 1.62 3.93
C LEU A 284 20.03 0.77 5.18
N VAL A 285 18.96 0.65 5.96
CA VAL A 285 18.76 -0.34 7.00
C VAL A 285 17.40 -0.97 6.83
N ALA A 286 17.37 -2.19 6.29
CA ALA A 286 16.12 -2.91 6.01
C ALA A 286 15.94 -4.11 6.93
N TRP A 287 14.71 -4.31 7.41
CA TRP A 287 14.32 -5.44 8.25
C TRP A 287 13.17 -6.20 7.60
N ILE A 288 13.40 -7.47 7.28
CA ILE A 288 12.45 -8.35 6.59
C ILE A 288 12.17 -9.56 7.46
N ASN A 289 10.90 -9.83 7.75
CA ASN A 289 10.50 -11.09 8.37
C ASN A 289 10.63 -12.22 7.34
N ALA A 290 11.30 -13.30 7.73
CA ALA A 290 11.66 -14.38 6.82
C ALA A 290 11.18 -15.75 7.30
N THR A 291 10.05 -15.80 7.98
CA THR A 291 9.46 -17.03 8.51
C THR A 291 9.03 -17.98 7.39
N SER A 292 8.58 -17.45 6.24
CA SER A 292 8.30 -18.22 5.03
C SER A 292 8.94 -17.57 3.80
N LYS A 293 9.00 -18.30 2.70
CA LYS A 293 9.52 -17.79 1.42
C LYS A 293 8.66 -16.64 0.87
N GLU A 294 7.36 -16.73 1.05
CA GLU A 294 6.38 -15.74 0.62
C GLU A 294 6.59 -14.44 1.40
N GLN A 295 6.84 -14.51 2.71
CA GLN A 295 7.14 -13.32 3.53
C GLN A 295 8.45 -12.66 3.14
N VAL A 296 9.47 -13.43 2.77
CA VAL A 296 10.72 -12.88 2.22
C VAL A 296 10.44 -12.12 0.91
N ARG A 297 9.66 -12.71 0.01
CA ARG A 297 9.29 -12.10 -1.27
C ARG A 297 8.50 -10.80 -1.04
N SER A 298 7.46 -10.85 -0.23
CA SER A 298 6.65 -9.69 0.12
C SER A 298 7.50 -8.57 0.74
N GLY A 299 8.37 -8.90 1.69
CA GLY A 299 9.27 -7.92 2.31
C GLY A 299 10.28 -7.29 1.35
N LEU A 300 10.79 -8.05 0.37
CA LEU A 300 11.66 -7.51 -0.69
C LEU A 300 10.90 -6.60 -1.65
N ILE A 301 9.64 -6.92 -1.96
CA ILE A 301 8.75 -6.09 -2.77
C ILE A 301 8.44 -4.78 -2.04
N GLU A 302 8.06 -4.84 -0.78
CA GLU A 302 7.82 -3.65 0.04
C GLU A 302 9.10 -2.78 0.19
N LEU A 303 10.28 -3.41 0.30
CA LEU A 303 11.56 -2.71 0.31
C LEU A 303 11.83 -2.02 -1.03
N ALA A 304 11.55 -2.69 -2.15
CA ALA A 304 11.69 -2.13 -3.48
C ALA A 304 10.85 -0.86 -3.64
N ASP A 305 9.61 -0.86 -3.15
CA ASP A 305 8.73 0.31 -3.13
C ASP A 305 9.35 1.48 -2.36
N ARG A 306 9.88 1.22 -1.18
CA ARG A 306 10.57 2.24 -0.37
C ARG A 306 11.86 2.76 -0.99
N LEU A 307 12.55 1.95 -1.76
CA LEU A 307 13.74 2.37 -2.53
C LEU A 307 13.36 3.29 -3.71
N GLY A 308 12.05 3.45 -3.99
CA GLY A 308 11.57 4.17 -5.16
C GLY A 308 11.83 3.38 -6.44
N ILE A 309 12.11 2.08 -6.30
CA ILE A 309 12.00 1.12 -7.38
C ILE A 309 10.52 0.96 -7.56
N GLU A 310 10.04 1.28 -8.73
CA GLU A 310 8.65 1.10 -9.06
C GLU A 310 8.31 -0.38 -8.89
N THR A 311 7.66 -0.71 -7.78
CA THR A 311 7.21 -2.06 -7.44
C THR A 311 5.81 -2.34 -8.00
N GLN A 312 5.17 -1.34 -8.58
CA GLN A 312 3.88 -1.48 -9.26
C GLN A 312 4.17 -1.91 -10.70
N ASP A 313 3.84 -3.15 -11.06
CA ASP A 313 3.86 -3.73 -12.40
C ASP A 313 4.98 -4.72 -12.75
N ARG A 314 5.55 -5.37 -11.76
CA ARG A 314 6.48 -6.46 -12.02
C ARG A 314 5.94 -7.72 -11.36
N ASN A 315 6.09 -8.88 -12.03
CA ASN A 315 5.95 -10.11 -11.27
C ASN A 315 6.93 -10.04 -10.11
N GLU A 316 6.60 -10.67 -9.02
CA GLU A 316 7.41 -10.69 -7.81
C GLU A 316 8.89 -10.95 -8.11
N GLU A 317 9.20 -11.84 -9.06
CA GLU A 317 10.58 -12.15 -9.47
C GLU A 317 11.27 -10.94 -10.09
N SER A 318 10.60 -10.20 -10.96
CA SER A 318 11.17 -9.01 -11.59
C SER A 318 11.33 -7.84 -10.64
N ILE A 319 10.41 -7.66 -9.68
CA ILE A 319 10.56 -6.66 -8.60
C ILE A 319 11.77 -7.01 -7.76
N ILE A 320 11.87 -8.28 -7.37
CA ILE A 320 12.99 -8.78 -6.59
C ILE A 320 14.29 -8.66 -7.37
N GLU A 321 14.30 -9.00 -8.68
CA GLU A 321 15.46 -8.82 -9.55
C GLU A 321 15.87 -7.35 -9.68
N GLN A 322 14.93 -6.42 -9.73
CA GLN A 322 15.26 -4.99 -9.79
C GLN A 322 15.60 -4.43 -8.42
N CYS A 323 14.96 -4.89 -7.35
CA CYS A 323 15.42 -4.65 -6.00
C CYS A 323 16.88 -5.09 -5.88
N PHE A 324 17.21 -6.26 -6.39
CA PHE A 324 18.58 -6.74 -6.43
C PHE A 324 19.47 -5.91 -7.34
N SER A 325 19.05 -5.61 -8.55
CA SER A 325 19.80 -4.74 -9.47
C SER A 325 20.10 -3.37 -8.86
N HIS A 326 19.12 -2.77 -8.14
CA HIS A 326 19.32 -1.52 -7.42
C HIS A 326 20.26 -1.72 -6.22
N LEU A 327 20.07 -2.77 -5.44
CA LEU A 327 20.93 -3.11 -4.32
C LEU A 327 22.33 -3.59 -4.79
N GLU A 328 22.44 -4.10 -6.00
CA GLU A 328 23.68 -4.60 -6.61
C GLU A 328 24.44 -3.53 -7.41
N SER A 329 23.91 -2.32 -7.58
CA SER A 329 24.58 -1.21 -8.27
C SER A 329 25.87 -0.70 -7.62
N GLY A 330 26.23 -1.21 -6.44
CA GLY A 330 27.52 -0.98 -5.79
C GLY A 330 27.65 0.33 -5.01
N GLU A 331 26.81 1.31 -5.22
CA GLU A 331 26.83 2.59 -4.50
C GLU A 331 25.41 2.97 -4.03
N PRO A 332 25.27 3.47 -2.84
CA PRO A 332 26.26 3.71 -1.77
C PRO A 332 26.66 2.44 -1.00
N SER A 333 27.87 2.43 -0.42
CA SER A 333 28.47 1.23 0.21
C SER A 333 27.94 0.83 1.58
N ASP A 334 27.05 1.64 2.19
CA ASP A 334 26.65 1.46 3.59
C ASP A 334 25.18 1.02 3.65
N ARG A 335 24.95 -0.29 3.38
CA ARG A 335 23.62 -0.88 3.32
C ARG A 335 23.56 -2.17 4.13
N LEU A 336 22.48 -2.31 4.91
CA LEU A 336 22.20 -3.49 5.73
C LEU A 336 20.80 -4.03 5.40
N ILE A 337 20.71 -5.35 5.20
CA ILE A 337 19.44 -6.07 5.18
C ILE A 337 19.47 -7.15 6.26
N VAL A 338 18.45 -7.17 7.10
CA VAL A 338 18.24 -8.22 8.11
C VAL A 338 17.05 -9.08 7.69
N PHE A 339 17.29 -10.38 7.54
CA PHE A 339 16.23 -11.39 7.40
C PHE A 339 16.03 -12.06 8.76
N ASP A 340 14.92 -11.73 9.41
CA ASP A 340 14.65 -12.21 10.77
C ASP A 340 13.75 -13.44 10.77
N ASN A 341 14.06 -14.38 11.65
CA ASN A 341 13.30 -15.63 11.85
C ASN A 341 13.30 -16.61 10.67
N VAL A 342 14.39 -16.79 9.97
CA VAL A 342 14.52 -17.80 8.91
C VAL A 342 14.43 -19.20 9.50
N GLU A 343 13.39 -19.95 9.18
CA GLU A 343 13.21 -21.34 9.67
C GLU A 343 13.87 -22.35 8.72
N ASP A 344 13.82 -22.14 7.43
CA ASP A 344 14.47 -22.96 6.40
C ASP A 344 15.33 -22.05 5.50
N ILE A 345 16.57 -22.45 5.25
CA ILE A 345 17.48 -21.76 4.34
C ILE A 345 16.93 -21.68 2.90
N ASN A 346 16.07 -22.62 2.52
CA ASN A 346 15.41 -22.60 1.22
C ASN A 346 14.48 -21.40 1.03
N HIS A 347 13.99 -20.78 2.13
CA HIS A 347 13.21 -19.55 2.05
C HIS A 347 14.00 -18.40 1.41
N LEU A 348 15.34 -18.42 1.58
CA LEU A 348 16.26 -17.41 1.02
C LEU A 348 16.86 -17.81 -0.34
N THR A 349 16.53 -18.99 -0.86
CA THR A 349 17.11 -19.46 -2.14
C THR A 349 16.73 -18.50 -3.26
N LYS A 350 17.75 -17.92 -3.94
CA LYS A 350 17.62 -16.89 -4.96
C LYS A 350 16.99 -15.56 -4.47
N LEU A 351 16.79 -15.38 -3.17
CA LEU A 351 16.15 -14.18 -2.59
C LEU A 351 17.12 -13.33 -1.75
N VAL A 352 18.41 -13.53 -1.88
CA VAL A 352 19.45 -12.74 -1.21
C VAL A 352 20.29 -12.02 -2.26
N PRO A 353 20.28 -10.67 -2.29
CA PRO A 353 21.06 -9.89 -3.25
C PRO A 353 22.57 -10.03 -3.01
N ARG A 354 23.36 -9.84 -4.07
CA ARG A 354 24.83 -9.98 -4.06
C ARG A 354 25.47 -8.72 -4.58
N SER A 355 25.98 -7.89 -3.68
CA SER A 355 26.62 -6.65 -4.09
C SER A 355 27.72 -6.21 -3.13
N ASP A 356 28.68 -5.50 -3.66
CA ASP A 356 29.66 -4.74 -2.89
C ASP A 356 28.95 -3.64 -2.08
N GLY A 357 29.29 -3.52 -0.81
CA GLY A 357 28.70 -2.53 0.09
C GLY A 357 27.31 -2.90 0.66
N LEU A 358 26.79 -4.08 0.34
CA LEU A 358 25.55 -4.60 0.93
C LEU A 358 25.86 -5.74 1.92
N ARG A 359 25.58 -5.52 3.19
CA ARG A 359 25.70 -6.55 4.23
C ARG A 359 24.36 -7.20 4.49
N VAL A 360 24.39 -8.50 4.69
CA VAL A 360 23.19 -9.30 4.97
C VAL A 360 23.34 -10.05 6.27
N VAL A 361 22.37 -9.84 7.17
CA VAL A 361 22.27 -10.53 8.45
C VAL A 361 21.04 -11.41 8.47
N VAL A 362 21.18 -12.65 8.92
CA VAL A 362 20.08 -13.60 9.05
C VAL A 362 19.98 -14.03 10.51
N THR A 363 18.78 -14.14 11.06
CA THR A 363 18.55 -14.79 12.34
C THR A 363 17.81 -16.11 12.13
N THR A 364 18.28 -17.18 12.78
CA THR A 364 17.69 -18.52 12.64
C THR A 364 17.90 -19.37 13.88
N THR A 365 17.07 -20.38 14.06
CA THR A 365 17.31 -21.48 15.01
C THR A 365 18.00 -22.68 14.35
N ASN A 366 18.05 -22.75 13.01
CA ASN A 366 18.59 -23.86 12.26
C ASN A 366 20.10 -23.70 12.02
N GLU A 367 20.92 -24.64 12.53
CA GLU A 367 22.39 -24.61 12.39
C GLU A 367 22.89 -25.18 11.04
N HIS A 368 22.03 -25.86 10.29
CA HIS A 368 22.46 -26.68 9.15
C HIS A 368 22.36 -25.93 7.82
N GLY A 369 23.29 -26.23 6.92
CA GLY A 369 23.25 -25.75 5.52
C GLY A 369 23.98 -24.43 5.22
N TRP A 370 24.19 -23.56 6.21
CA TRP A 370 24.73 -22.20 6.02
C TRP A 370 26.18 -22.16 5.51
N LYS A 371 27.05 -23.03 6.05
CA LYS A 371 28.48 -23.09 5.66
C LYS A 371 28.67 -23.48 4.22
N ASN A 372 27.77 -24.29 3.66
CA ASN A 372 27.85 -24.76 2.27
C ASN A 372 27.50 -23.65 1.27
N GLN A 373 26.95 -22.53 1.73
CA GLN A 373 26.52 -21.40 0.90
C GLN A 373 27.35 -20.13 1.17
N SER A 374 28.52 -20.25 1.77
CA SER A 374 29.47 -19.13 2.06
C SER A 374 28.89 -18.08 3.01
N TRP A 375 28.17 -18.52 4.06
CA TRP A 375 27.73 -17.66 5.15
C TRP A 375 28.70 -17.79 6.34
N ASP A 376 29.08 -16.64 6.90
CA ASP A 376 29.73 -16.60 8.20
C ASP A 376 28.69 -16.88 9.29
N SER A 377 29.04 -17.76 10.23
CA SER A 377 28.12 -18.15 11.30
C SER A 377 28.61 -17.62 12.64
N ILE A 378 27.72 -16.90 13.33
CA ILE A 378 27.90 -16.51 14.71
C ILE A 378 26.91 -17.30 15.57
N LYS A 379 27.40 -18.13 16.44
CA LYS A 379 26.58 -18.86 17.39
C LYS A 379 26.23 -17.92 18.54
N VAL A 380 24.94 -17.59 18.67
CA VAL A 380 24.41 -16.77 19.76
C VAL A 380 23.93 -17.71 20.86
N GLY A 381 24.64 -17.69 21.94
CA GLY A 381 24.36 -18.46 23.14
C GLY A 381 23.37 -17.78 24.09
N VAL A 382 23.17 -18.37 25.25
CA VAL A 382 22.59 -17.69 26.39
C VAL A 382 23.58 -16.61 26.92
N PHE A 383 23.14 -15.75 27.82
CA PHE A 383 24.08 -14.83 28.50
C PHE A 383 25.20 -15.59 29.19
N SER A 384 26.37 -14.94 29.32
CA SER A 384 27.29 -15.38 30.31
C SER A 384 26.66 -15.21 31.70
N ARG A 385 27.10 -16.02 32.69
CA ARG A 385 26.58 -15.89 34.06
C ARG A 385 26.77 -14.46 34.58
N GLU A 386 27.90 -13.84 34.26
CA GLU A 386 28.20 -12.47 34.63
C GLU A 386 27.23 -11.45 33.96
N ASP A 387 26.90 -11.65 32.69
CA ASP A 387 25.95 -10.81 31.97
C ASP A 387 24.53 -10.94 32.54
N SER A 388 24.12 -12.18 32.88
CA SER A 388 22.84 -12.43 33.53
C SER A 388 22.71 -11.69 34.87
N ILE A 389 23.75 -11.80 35.70
CA ILE A 389 23.81 -11.10 37.00
C ILE A 389 23.76 -9.59 36.78
N LYS A 390 24.57 -9.06 35.85
CA LYS A 390 24.60 -7.63 35.54
C LYS A 390 23.27 -7.14 35.09
N CYS A 391 22.59 -7.86 34.19
CA CYS A 391 21.26 -7.52 33.66
C CYS A 391 20.22 -7.46 34.80
N LEU A 392 20.15 -8.47 35.66
CA LEU A 392 19.23 -8.52 36.80
C LEU A 392 19.46 -7.35 37.76
N LEU A 393 20.73 -7.08 38.14
CA LEU A 393 21.05 -5.98 39.04
C LEU A 393 20.72 -4.61 38.46
N GLN A 394 20.90 -4.42 37.12
CA GLN A 394 20.51 -3.17 36.43
C GLN A 394 19.00 -2.96 36.36
N ILE A 395 18.21 -4.01 36.08
CA ILE A 395 16.76 -3.89 36.00
C ILE A 395 16.16 -3.66 37.39
N THR A 396 16.64 -4.37 38.43
CA THR A 396 16.05 -4.33 39.78
C THR A 396 16.67 -3.28 40.69
N ASP A 397 17.65 -2.51 40.20
CA ASP A 397 18.47 -1.57 41.00
C ASP A 397 18.98 -2.20 42.33
N SER A 398 19.36 -3.48 42.28
CA SER A 398 19.76 -4.29 43.43
C SER A 398 21.27 -4.50 43.43
N GLU A 399 21.86 -4.63 44.65
CA GLU A 399 23.24 -4.99 44.84
C GLU A 399 23.43 -6.47 45.26
N ASP A 400 22.32 -7.23 45.44
CA ASP A 400 22.39 -8.64 45.92
C ASP A 400 22.79 -9.58 44.79
N ARG A 401 24.11 -9.65 44.58
CA ARG A 401 24.74 -10.47 43.56
C ARG A 401 24.51 -11.98 43.74
N GLU A 402 24.45 -12.46 45.01
CA GLU A 402 24.16 -13.87 45.28
C GLU A 402 22.75 -14.27 44.85
N ALA A 403 21.76 -13.41 45.13
CA ALA A 403 20.41 -13.69 44.70
C ALA A 403 20.28 -13.59 43.17
N ALA A 404 20.98 -12.65 42.53
CA ALA A 404 21.01 -12.53 41.08
C ALA A 404 21.64 -13.79 40.41
N ASP A 405 22.72 -14.30 40.98
CA ASP A 405 23.36 -15.55 40.53
C ASP A 405 22.41 -16.74 40.66
N ALA A 406 21.69 -16.86 41.75
CA ALA A 406 20.73 -17.94 41.98
C ALA A 406 19.53 -17.87 41.00
N VAL A 407 19.02 -16.65 40.68
CA VAL A 407 17.99 -16.48 39.64
C VAL A 407 18.54 -16.88 38.27
N ALA A 408 19.73 -16.38 37.91
CA ALA A 408 20.39 -16.67 36.65
C ALA A 408 20.60 -18.18 36.44
N GLN A 409 21.03 -18.87 37.50
CA GLN A 409 21.23 -20.32 37.49
C GLN A 409 19.90 -21.07 37.23
N LYS A 410 18.82 -20.70 37.89
CA LYS A 410 17.51 -21.32 37.69
C LYS A 410 16.97 -21.10 36.29
N LEU A 411 17.17 -19.92 35.71
CA LEU A 411 16.68 -19.55 34.39
C LEU A 411 17.65 -19.95 33.25
N GLY A 412 18.74 -20.66 33.56
CA GLY A 412 19.68 -21.14 32.55
C GLY A 412 20.32 -20.03 31.73
N ASP A 413 20.45 -18.86 32.31
CA ASP A 413 21.02 -17.67 31.68
C ASP A 413 20.34 -17.24 30.38
N LEU A 414 19.06 -17.63 30.17
CA LEU A 414 18.32 -17.29 28.97
C LEU A 414 17.92 -15.80 28.97
N PRO A 415 18.40 -14.97 28.04
CA PRO A 415 18.18 -13.52 28.04
C PRO A 415 16.71 -13.09 28.22
N LEU A 416 15.78 -13.71 27.48
CA LEU A 416 14.35 -13.41 27.58
C LEU A 416 13.82 -13.66 29.01
N ALA A 417 14.17 -14.79 29.62
CA ALA A 417 13.72 -15.14 30.96
C ALA A 417 14.35 -14.24 32.02
N ILE A 418 15.63 -13.89 31.85
CA ILE A 418 16.37 -12.99 32.73
C ILE A 418 15.73 -11.60 32.75
N VAL A 419 15.44 -11.03 31.55
CA VAL A 419 14.82 -9.70 31.43
C VAL A 419 13.42 -9.69 32.03
N GLN A 420 12.60 -10.71 31.76
CA GLN A 420 11.26 -10.81 32.33
C GLN A 420 11.29 -11.03 33.85
N ALA A 421 12.24 -11.82 34.36
CA ALA A 421 12.41 -12.01 35.80
C ALA A 421 12.78 -10.70 36.50
N GLY A 422 13.72 -9.94 35.93
CA GLY A 422 14.11 -8.64 36.44
C GLY A 422 12.94 -7.65 36.42
N ALA A 423 12.23 -7.53 35.31
CA ALA A 423 11.06 -6.69 35.17
C ALA A 423 9.96 -7.07 36.19
N THR A 424 9.66 -8.37 36.32
CA THR A 424 8.68 -8.89 37.29
C THR A 424 9.08 -8.54 38.74
N ALA A 425 10.34 -8.71 39.09
CA ALA A 425 10.84 -8.41 40.43
C ALA A 425 10.77 -6.91 40.73
N CYS A 426 11.18 -6.07 39.79
CA CYS A 426 11.12 -4.61 39.89
C CYS A 426 9.68 -4.14 40.09
N GLU A 427 8.79 -4.56 39.24
CA GLU A 427 7.40 -4.14 39.20
C GLU A 427 6.57 -4.61 40.43
N GLU A 428 6.89 -5.76 40.99
CA GLU A 428 6.24 -6.28 42.20
C GLU A 428 6.94 -5.84 43.50
N ASP A 429 7.95 -5.00 43.41
CA ASP A 429 8.79 -4.58 44.56
C ASP A 429 9.33 -5.80 45.34
N LEU A 430 9.73 -6.85 44.61
CA LEU A 430 10.28 -8.08 45.16
C LEU A 430 11.79 -7.99 45.18
N THR A 431 12.39 -8.43 46.29
CA THR A 431 13.82 -8.79 46.25
C THR A 431 14.02 -10.04 45.38
N LEU A 432 15.20 -10.20 44.78
CA LEU A 432 15.51 -11.40 43.97
C LEU A 432 15.31 -12.70 44.76
N LYS A 433 15.56 -12.69 46.07
CA LYS A 433 15.28 -13.84 46.96
C LYS A 433 13.78 -14.17 47.06
N GLN A 434 12.95 -13.15 47.16
CA GLN A 434 11.49 -13.33 47.17
C GLN A 434 11.00 -13.82 45.81
N TYR A 435 11.58 -13.31 44.72
CA TYR A 435 11.30 -13.80 43.36
C TYR A 435 11.56 -15.30 43.22
N ILE A 436 12.73 -15.79 43.67
CA ILE A 436 13.05 -17.21 43.66
C ILE A 436 12.00 -18.06 44.38
N SER A 437 11.61 -17.64 45.60
CA SER A 437 10.60 -18.36 46.37
C SER A 437 9.26 -18.42 45.68
N ARG A 438 8.87 -17.33 44.97
CA ARG A 438 7.65 -17.27 44.19
C ARG A 438 7.73 -18.13 42.93
N LEU A 439 8.88 -18.14 42.24
CA LEU A 439 9.12 -18.99 41.08
C LEU A 439 9.05 -20.48 41.45
N GLU A 440 9.59 -20.89 42.59
CA GLU A 440 9.49 -22.28 43.08
C GLU A 440 8.06 -22.70 43.37
N HIS A 441 7.20 -21.79 43.83
CA HIS A 441 5.79 -22.04 44.03
C HIS A 441 5.09 -22.29 42.66
N TYR A 442 5.34 -21.45 41.65
CA TYR A 442 4.79 -21.62 40.31
C TYR A 442 5.30 -22.88 39.63
N SER A 443 6.60 -23.18 39.69
CA SER A 443 7.19 -24.36 39.06
C SER A 443 6.60 -25.67 39.60
N SER A 444 6.11 -25.69 40.84
CA SER A 444 5.48 -26.86 41.45
C SER A 444 4.02 -27.06 41.01
N SER A 445 3.35 -26.01 40.55
CA SER A 445 1.92 -26.04 40.18
C SER A 445 1.68 -26.26 38.67
N ILE A 446 2.71 -26.06 37.84
CA ILE A 446 2.57 -26.08 36.38
C ILE A 446 3.30 -27.29 35.79
N VAL A 447 2.54 -28.21 35.19
CA VAL A 447 3.08 -29.35 34.44
C VAL A 447 3.36 -28.84 33.02
N ILE A 448 4.59 -28.40 32.77
CA ILE A 448 5.00 -27.96 31.44
C ILE A 448 5.57 -29.17 30.70
N LYS A 449 4.92 -29.52 29.59
CA LYS A 449 5.49 -30.51 28.67
C LYS A 449 6.74 -29.89 28.03
N ARG A 450 7.83 -30.66 28.01
CA ARG A 450 9.04 -30.30 27.27
C ARG A 450 8.65 -29.89 25.84
N VAL A 451 8.99 -28.67 25.45
CA VAL A 451 8.83 -28.22 24.09
C VAL A 451 9.73 -29.08 23.20
N LEU A 452 9.15 -29.80 22.25
CA LEU A 452 9.87 -30.65 21.30
C LEU A 452 10.86 -29.77 20.50
N GLY A 453 12.15 -29.97 20.73
CA GLY A 453 13.26 -29.39 19.98
C GLY A 453 14.12 -28.32 20.66
N ASP A 454 13.72 -27.81 21.83
CA ASP A 454 14.52 -26.81 22.56
C ASP A 454 14.84 -27.31 23.99
N ASP A 455 16.09 -27.10 24.45
CA ASP A 455 16.59 -27.52 25.77
C ASP A 455 16.21 -26.52 26.90
N TYR A 456 14.94 -26.01 26.89
CA TYR A 456 14.50 -25.12 27.96
C TYR A 456 14.19 -25.89 29.26
N THR A 457 14.58 -25.28 30.39
CA THR A 457 14.21 -25.82 31.69
C THR A 457 12.75 -25.51 32.02
N ALA A 458 12.14 -26.31 32.88
CA ALA A 458 10.80 -26.03 33.41
C ALA A 458 10.72 -24.66 34.10
N ASP A 459 11.82 -24.21 34.69
CA ASP A 459 11.91 -22.91 35.37
C ASP A 459 11.83 -21.74 34.43
N VAL A 460 12.38 -21.83 33.20
CA VAL A 460 12.21 -20.79 32.15
C VAL A 460 10.76 -20.60 31.79
N SER A 461 10.07 -21.68 31.46
CA SER A 461 8.65 -21.62 31.11
C SER A 461 7.80 -21.13 32.28
N SER A 462 8.16 -21.51 33.51
CA SER A 462 7.50 -21.03 34.74
C SER A 462 7.73 -19.54 34.97
N ALA A 463 8.93 -19.02 34.69
CA ALA A 463 9.24 -17.60 34.80
C ALA A 463 8.44 -16.76 33.77
N LEU A 464 8.39 -17.23 32.51
CA LEU A 464 7.59 -16.57 31.46
C LEU A 464 6.10 -16.57 31.79
N PHE A 465 5.59 -17.67 32.33
CA PHE A 465 4.18 -17.78 32.74
C PHE A 465 3.90 -16.92 33.99
N MET A 466 4.84 -16.87 34.92
CA MET A 466 4.73 -16.02 36.13
C MET A 466 4.67 -14.54 35.74
N ALA A 467 5.51 -14.08 34.81
CA ALA A 467 5.51 -12.69 34.34
C ALA A 467 4.13 -12.29 33.79
N VAL A 468 3.48 -13.18 33.02
CA VAL A 468 2.11 -12.96 32.54
C VAL A 468 1.12 -12.80 33.71
N ASN A 469 1.15 -13.74 34.66
CA ASN A 469 0.20 -13.70 35.77
C ASN A 469 0.39 -12.48 36.67
N VAL A 470 1.64 -12.06 36.89
CA VAL A 470 1.96 -10.85 37.64
C VAL A 470 1.45 -9.61 36.90
N ALA A 471 1.68 -9.51 35.59
CA ALA A 471 1.12 -8.40 34.81
C ALA A 471 -0.42 -8.34 34.90
N LEU A 472 -1.09 -9.49 34.83
CA LEU A 472 -2.54 -9.57 34.99
C LEU A 472 -3.00 -9.23 36.42
N ASP A 473 -2.19 -9.49 37.46
CA ASP A 473 -2.52 -9.16 38.85
C ASP A 473 -2.52 -7.67 39.16
N LYS A 474 -1.67 -6.91 38.48
CA LYS A 474 -1.58 -5.44 38.64
C LYS A 474 -2.82 -4.74 38.11
N LEU A 475 -3.47 -5.34 37.13
CA LEU A 475 -4.66 -4.78 36.51
C LEU A 475 -5.91 -5.05 37.35
N GLY A 476 -6.82 -4.08 37.43
CA GLY A 476 -8.11 -4.22 38.08
C GLY A 476 -9.18 -4.80 37.18
N GLY A 477 -10.27 -5.31 37.74
CA GLY A 477 -11.54 -5.66 37.11
C GLY A 477 -11.52 -5.86 35.57
N ASP A 478 -12.03 -4.87 34.87
CA ASP A 478 -12.22 -4.93 33.41
C ASP A 478 -10.91 -4.84 32.63
N GLU A 479 -9.91 -4.08 33.11
CA GLU A 479 -8.59 -3.99 32.49
C GLU A 479 -7.88 -5.36 32.45
N ARG A 480 -7.97 -6.13 33.55
CA ARG A 480 -7.41 -7.49 33.61
C ARG A 480 -8.05 -8.41 32.57
N GLU A 481 -9.36 -8.34 32.44
CA GLU A 481 -10.08 -9.16 31.47
C GLU A 481 -9.67 -8.79 30.03
N VAL A 482 -9.53 -7.49 29.73
CA VAL A 482 -9.05 -7.00 28.45
C VAL A 482 -7.61 -7.47 28.19
N ALA A 483 -6.69 -7.34 29.14
CA ALA A 483 -5.31 -7.82 29.02
C ALA A 483 -5.23 -9.32 28.78
N ARG A 484 -6.06 -10.10 29.50
CA ARG A 484 -6.17 -11.55 29.36
C ARG A 484 -6.60 -11.94 27.94
N ARG A 485 -7.58 -11.26 27.39
CA ARG A 485 -8.08 -11.45 26.01
C ARG A 485 -7.04 -10.99 24.98
N GLN A 486 -6.42 -9.83 25.16
CA GLN A 486 -5.34 -9.35 24.28
C GLN A 486 -4.20 -10.37 24.17
N LEU A 487 -3.72 -10.89 25.30
CA LEU A 487 -2.68 -11.92 25.34
C LEU A 487 -3.11 -13.22 24.67
N GLY A 488 -4.36 -13.67 24.89
CA GLY A 488 -4.91 -14.81 24.22
C GLY A 488 -4.90 -14.65 22.70
N GLY A 489 -5.44 -13.54 22.20
CA GLY A 489 -5.47 -13.21 20.78
C GLY A 489 -4.08 -13.07 20.16
N LEU A 490 -3.16 -12.36 20.83
CA LEU A 490 -1.77 -12.24 20.40
C LEU A 490 -1.01 -13.58 20.36
N ALA A 491 -1.35 -14.52 21.23
CA ALA A 491 -0.76 -15.85 21.20
C ALA A 491 -1.22 -16.69 19.99
N VAL A 492 -2.33 -16.30 19.36
CA VAL A 492 -2.93 -16.95 18.19
C VAL A 492 -2.50 -16.28 16.88
N LEU A 493 -2.45 -14.95 16.86
CA LEU A 493 -2.19 -14.13 15.67
C LEU A 493 -0.70 -14.16 15.26
N ALA A 494 -0.38 -13.43 14.20
CA ALA A 494 0.97 -13.40 13.62
C ALA A 494 2.04 -12.99 14.63
N GLN A 495 3.07 -13.79 14.76
CA GLN A 495 4.20 -13.51 15.64
C GLN A 495 5.14 -12.43 15.10
N SER A 496 5.01 -12.07 13.84
CA SER A 496 5.62 -10.88 13.24
C SER A 496 5.01 -9.58 13.77
N GLY A 497 3.88 -9.68 14.46
CA GLY A 497 3.19 -8.60 15.15
C GLY A 497 1.81 -8.32 14.58
N VAL A 498 0.99 -7.74 15.42
CA VAL A 498 -0.39 -7.33 15.13
C VAL A 498 -0.42 -5.81 15.12
N PRO A 499 -1.14 -5.16 14.18
CA PRO A 499 -1.30 -3.71 14.21
C PRO A 499 -1.79 -3.21 15.57
N THR A 500 -1.07 -2.27 16.19
CA THR A 500 -1.41 -1.79 17.54
C THR A 500 -2.80 -1.18 17.57
N ARG A 501 -3.23 -0.49 16.49
CA ARG A 501 -4.57 0.08 16.35
C ARG A 501 -5.73 -0.93 16.46
N TRP A 502 -5.47 -2.22 16.19
CA TRP A 502 -6.49 -3.27 16.38
C TRP A 502 -6.60 -3.76 17.83
N ILE A 503 -5.61 -3.44 18.66
CA ILE A 503 -5.54 -3.84 20.07
C ILE A 503 -5.85 -2.66 20.97
N ASP A 504 -5.32 -1.48 20.62
CA ASP A 504 -5.39 -0.24 21.38
C ASP A 504 -5.97 0.88 20.50
N PRO A 505 -7.21 1.28 20.71
CA PRO A 505 -7.85 2.38 19.99
C PRO A 505 -7.19 3.76 20.20
N LEU A 506 -6.37 3.94 21.25
CA LEU A 506 -5.63 5.16 21.55
C LEU A 506 -4.21 5.15 20.98
N SER A 507 -3.87 4.16 20.16
CA SER A 507 -2.54 4.07 19.55
C SER A 507 -2.27 5.24 18.58
N PRO A 508 -1.00 5.64 18.37
CA PRO A 508 -0.66 6.76 17.48
C PRO A 508 -1.07 6.58 16.02
N ASP A 509 -1.30 5.32 15.61
CA ASP A 509 -1.72 4.95 14.26
C ASP A 509 -3.22 4.61 14.15
N ALA A 510 -4.00 4.88 15.21
CA ALA A 510 -5.45 4.72 15.21
C ALA A 510 -6.12 5.76 14.29
N TYR A 511 -7.24 5.39 13.70
CA TYR A 511 -8.02 6.31 12.88
C TYR A 511 -8.90 7.19 13.76
N SER A 512 -9.13 8.44 13.36
CA SER A 512 -9.97 9.40 14.13
C SER A 512 -11.39 8.89 14.37
N SER A 513 -11.93 8.05 13.48
CA SER A 513 -13.21 7.36 13.66
C SER A 513 -13.22 6.39 14.85
N ASP A 514 -12.07 5.92 15.30
CA ASP A 514 -11.96 4.95 16.40
C ASP A 514 -12.30 5.58 17.75
N LEU A 515 -12.05 6.89 17.88
CA LEU A 515 -12.33 7.65 19.08
C LEU A 515 -13.83 8.01 19.23
N GLU A 516 -14.57 8.06 18.12
CA GLU A 516 -16.01 8.39 18.13
C GLU A 516 -16.90 7.17 18.42
N GLU A 517 -16.46 5.97 18.04
CA GLU A 517 -17.22 4.73 18.20
C GLU A 517 -16.99 4.02 19.55
N ASN A 518 -15.85 4.25 20.20
CA ASN A 518 -15.51 3.60 21.45
C ASN A 518 -16.04 4.39 22.66
N VAL A 519 -16.72 3.68 23.55
CA VAL A 519 -17.00 4.22 24.88
C VAL A 519 -15.66 4.52 25.55
N PRO A 520 -15.42 5.73 26.06
CA PRO A 520 -14.11 6.15 26.62
C PRO A 520 -13.50 5.12 27.58
N ASP A 521 -14.31 4.55 28.45
CA ASP A 521 -13.86 3.54 29.45
C ASP A 521 -13.27 2.27 28.79
N ILE A 522 -13.78 1.85 27.63
CA ILE A 522 -13.30 0.63 26.93
C ILE A 522 -11.94 0.93 26.27
N ALA A 523 -11.78 2.10 25.67
CA ALA A 523 -10.53 2.51 25.04
C ALA A 523 -9.42 2.70 26.08
N ASP A 524 -9.74 3.33 27.22
CA ASP A 524 -8.81 3.53 28.33
C ASP A 524 -8.37 2.19 28.95
N ASN A 525 -9.28 1.23 29.12
CA ASN A 525 -8.97 -0.10 29.62
C ASN A 525 -8.03 -0.87 28.66
N ALA A 526 -8.25 -0.76 27.34
CA ALA A 526 -7.41 -1.42 26.35
C ALA A 526 -5.99 -0.83 26.30
N HIS A 527 -5.87 0.49 26.39
CA HIS A 527 -4.61 1.21 26.45
C HIS A 527 -3.83 0.91 27.74
N SER A 528 -4.50 0.96 28.89
CA SER A 528 -3.92 0.65 30.19
C SER A 528 -3.42 -0.78 30.25
N ALA A 529 -4.24 -1.74 29.77
CA ALA A 529 -3.88 -3.14 29.69
C ALA A 529 -2.62 -3.38 28.85
N LEU A 530 -2.58 -2.80 27.64
CA LEU A 530 -1.42 -2.95 26.74
C LEU A 530 -0.17 -2.29 27.33
N THR A 531 -0.32 -1.11 27.94
CA THR A 531 0.80 -0.39 28.58
C THR A 531 1.44 -1.24 29.68
N GLU A 532 0.64 -1.86 30.53
CA GLU A 532 1.14 -2.72 31.61
C GLU A 532 1.85 -3.95 31.07
N LEU A 533 1.29 -4.60 30.05
CA LEU A 533 1.92 -5.75 29.39
C LEU A 533 3.28 -5.39 28.75
N VAL A 534 3.43 -4.18 28.22
CA VAL A 534 4.69 -3.67 27.68
C VAL A 534 5.69 -3.38 28.79
N ASN A 535 5.26 -2.72 29.88
CA ASN A 535 6.10 -2.41 31.03
C ASN A 535 6.71 -3.66 31.66
N MET A 536 5.91 -4.73 31.76
CA MET A 536 6.33 -6.04 32.24
C MET A 536 7.18 -6.84 31.23
N SER A 537 7.49 -6.28 30.08
CA SER A 537 8.20 -6.97 28.99
C SER A 537 7.54 -8.28 28.53
N VAL A 538 6.26 -8.46 28.81
CA VAL A 538 5.45 -9.60 28.32
C VAL A 538 5.18 -9.42 26.84
N VAL A 539 4.89 -8.19 26.42
CA VAL A 539 4.63 -7.79 25.04
C VAL A 539 5.66 -6.74 24.62
N GLN A 540 6.02 -6.73 23.37
CA GLN A 540 6.94 -5.75 22.79
C GLN A 540 6.23 -4.92 21.73
N GLN A 541 6.66 -3.69 21.53
CA GLN A 541 6.20 -2.85 20.43
C GLN A 541 7.33 -2.59 19.44
N SER A 542 6.97 -2.29 18.19
CA SER A 542 7.93 -1.79 17.19
C SER A 542 8.44 -0.39 17.57
N VAL A 543 9.51 0.05 16.93
CA VAL A 543 10.16 1.35 17.21
C VAL A 543 9.18 2.53 17.13
N ASN A 544 8.27 2.50 16.17
CA ASN A 544 7.22 3.52 15.96
C ASN A 544 5.89 3.21 16.69
N LYS A 545 5.86 2.18 17.52
CA LYS A 545 4.71 1.71 18.32
C LYS A 545 3.46 1.32 17.51
N ASN A 546 3.55 1.18 16.20
CA ASN A 546 2.41 0.83 15.35
C ASN A 546 2.16 -0.68 15.23
N VAL A 547 3.05 -1.51 15.80
CA VAL A 547 2.93 -2.97 15.82
C VAL A 547 3.23 -3.49 17.21
N THR A 548 2.36 -4.36 17.70
CA THR A 548 2.48 -5.07 18.97
C THR A 548 2.85 -6.52 18.72
N MET A 549 3.89 -6.99 19.39
CA MET A 549 4.49 -8.32 19.19
C MET A 549 4.52 -9.11 20.48
N LEU A 550 4.10 -10.35 20.43
CA LEU A 550 4.30 -11.33 21.49
C LEU A 550 5.41 -12.30 21.06
N HIS A 551 6.46 -12.44 21.90
CA HIS A 551 7.57 -13.33 21.55
C HIS A 551 7.09 -14.78 21.37
N ARG A 552 7.63 -15.49 20.35
CA ARG A 552 7.23 -16.88 20.00
C ARG A 552 7.23 -17.83 21.19
N LEU A 553 8.25 -17.78 22.03
CA LEU A 553 8.33 -18.62 23.22
C LEU A 553 7.23 -18.27 24.23
N GLN A 554 6.96 -16.97 24.43
CA GLN A 554 5.89 -16.50 25.30
C GLN A 554 4.52 -16.96 24.80
N ALA A 555 4.26 -16.80 23.49
CA ALA A 555 3.03 -17.28 22.85
C ALA A 555 2.86 -18.78 23.02
N GLN A 556 3.95 -19.55 22.89
CA GLN A 556 3.93 -21.00 23.09
C GLN A 556 3.62 -21.37 24.54
N VAL A 557 4.28 -20.73 25.52
CA VAL A 557 4.01 -20.94 26.94
C VAL A 557 2.56 -20.66 27.29
N LEU A 558 1.97 -19.59 26.73
CA LEU A 558 0.55 -19.27 26.88
C LEU A 558 -0.36 -20.35 26.30
N ARG A 559 -0.07 -20.82 25.07
CA ARG A 559 -0.86 -21.88 24.41
C ARG A 559 -0.82 -23.20 25.17
N GLU A 560 0.32 -23.58 25.72
CA GLU A 560 0.46 -24.81 26.51
C GLU A 560 -0.22 -24.73 27.90
N ASN A 561 -0.51 -23.53 28.37
CA ASN A 561 -1.13 -23.26 29.67
C ASN A 561 -2.51 -22.60 29.58
N TRP A 562 -3.18 -22.68 28.44
CA TRP A 562 -4.53 -22.16 28.31
C TRP A 562 -5.47 -22.69 29.40
N GLY A 563 -6.27 -21.79 29.97
CA GLY A 563 -7.22 -22.07 31.03
C GLY A 563 -6.62 -22.37 32.40
N LYS A 564 -5.30 -22.20 32.56
CA LYS A 564 -4.63 -22.30 33.86
C LYS A 564 -4.47 -20.92 34.48
N GLU A 565 -4.59 -20.88 35.78
CA GLU A 565 -4.50 -19.63 36.55
C GLU A 565 -5.42 -18.54 35.94
N LYS A 566 -4.83 -17.46 35.47
CA LYS A 566 -5.56 -16.28 34.93
C LYS A 566 -5.49 -16.17 33.42
N THR A 567 -4.88 -17.14 32.74
CA THR A 567 -4.79 -17.11 31.28
C THR A 567 -6.12 -17.43 30.62
N ALA A 568 -6.29 -16.98 29.37
CA ALA A 568 -7.43 -17.32 28.55
C ALA A 568 -7.51 -18.83 28.28
N THR A 569 -8.71 -19.37 28.17
CA THR A 569 -8.91 -20.73 27.60
C THR A 569 -8.58 -20.70 26.12
N CYS A 570 -8.47 -21.89 25.53
CA CYS A 570 -8.25 -22.00 24.07
C CYS A 570 -9.37 -21.32 23.27
N GLU A 571 -10.63 -21.51 23.69
CA GLU A 571 -11.81 -20.93 23.06
C GLU A 571 -11.80 -19.39 23.20
N GLU A 572 -11.57 -18.87 24.41
CA GLU A 572 -11.46 -17.44 24.65
C GLU A 572 -10.31 -16.78 23.88
N ALA A 573 -9.18 -17.49 23.69
CA ALA A 573 -8.06 -17.00 22.90
C ALA A 573 -8.39 -16.92 21.40
N PHE A 574 -9.15 -17.89 20.88
CA PHE A 574 -9.63 -17.89 19.51
C PHE A 574 -10.69 -16.79 19.30
N ASP A 575 -11.64 -16.64 20.23
CA ASP A 575 -12.61 -15.56 20.19
C ASP A 575 -11.94 -14.19 20.24
N ALA A 576 -10.91 -14.03 21.07
CA ALA A 576 -10.14 -12.80 21.14
C ALA A 576 -9.37 -12.50 19.85
N ALA A 577 -8.82 -13.53 19.19
CA ALA A 577 -8.18 -13.36 17.89
C ALA A 577 -9.19 -12.91 16.82
N VAL A 578 -10.37 -13.52 16.80
CA VAL A 578 -11.48 -13.11 15.91
C VAL A 578 -11.92 -11.67 16.20
N GLU A 579 -12.04 -11.31 17.48
CA GLU A 579 -12.38 -9.93 17.89
C GLU A 579 -11.33 -8.92 17.41
N ILE A 580 -10.04 -9.23 17.57
CA ILE A 580 -8.96 -8.35 17.08
C ILE A 580 -9.06 -8.19 15.55
N LEU A 581 -9.28 -9.27 14.80
CA LEU A 581 -9.46 -9.21 13.35
C LEU A 581 -10.74 -8.43 12.95
N SER A 582 -11.77 -8.43 13.81
CA SER A 582 -13.01 -7.68 13.54
C SER A 582 -12.83 -6.15 13.56
N ARG A 583 -11.73 -5.68 14.13
CA ARG A 583 -11.40 -4.26 14.20
C ARG A 583 -10.72 -3.71 12.93
N THR A 584 -10.61 -4.53 11.89
CA THR A 584 -10.22 -4.04 10.55
C THR A 584 -11.29 -3.11 9.99
N LYS A 585 -10.90 -1.91 9.53
CA LYS A 585 -11.83 -0.83 9.16
C LYS A 585 -11.86 -0.47 7.67
N PHE A 586 -11.33 -1.30 6.80
CA PHE A 586 -11.26 -0.97 5.37
C PHE A 586 -12.62 -0.67 4.71
N GLU A 587 -13.73 -1.20 5.24
CA GLU A 587 -15.08 -0.91 4.77
C GLU A 587 -15.61 0.45 5.26
N GLN A 588 -15.23 0.87 6.48
CA GLN A 588 -15.65 2.13 7.09
C GLN A 588 -14.78 3.32 6.67
N LEU A 589 -13.55 3.07 6.21
CA LEU A 589 -12.68 4.13 5.74
C LEU A 589 -13.23 4.79 4.47
N PRO A 590 -13.11 6.13 4.36
CA PRO A 590 -13.56 6.86 3.17
C PRO A 590 -12.95 6.31 1.87
N SER A 591 -13.67 6.41 0.77
CA SER A 591 -13.20 5.92 -0.53
C SER A 591 -11.89 6.58 -1.00
N ASN A 592 -11.65 7.82 -0.59
CA ASN A 592 -10.40 8.55 -0.86
C ASN A 592 -9.21 8.13 0.02
N ALA A 593 -9.45 7.32 1.06
CA ALA A 593 -8.39 6.77 1.93
C ALA A 593 -7.82 5.45 1.40
N THR A 594 -7.53 5.38 0.10
CA THR A 594 -7.09 4.14 -0.58
C THR A 594 -5.87 3.51 0.07
N ASP A 595 -4.85 4.30 0.45
CA ASP A 595 -3.63 3.77 1.09
C ASP A 595 -3.88 3.20 2.49
N ALA A 596 -4.79 3.81 3.25
CA ALA A 596 -5.20 3.29 4.55
C ALA A 596 -5.98 1.98 4.39
N ARG A 597 -6.90 1.91 3.42
CA ARG A 597 -7.66 0.68 3.11
C ARG A 597 -6.76 -0.45 2.64
N ARG A 598 -5.80 -0.17 1.75
CA ARG A 598 -4.78 -1.13 1.31
C ARG A 598 -3.96 -1.67 2.49
N ARG A 599 -3.54 -0.81 3.41
CA ARG A 599 -2.82 -1.21 4.62
C ARG A 599 -3.65 -2.14 5.49
N GLU A 600 -4.92 -1.81 5.74
CA GLU A 600 -5.83 -2.65 6.53
C GLU A 600 -6.00 -4.04 5.91
N VAL A 601 -6.28 -4.13 4.62
CA VAL A 601 -6.44 -5.41 3.92
C VAL A 601 -5.11 -6.18 3.88
N SER A 602 -3.99 -5.51 3.65
CA SER A 602 -2.65 -6.10 3.67
C SER A 602 -2.30 -6.68 5.04
N ASP A 603 -2.59 -5.96 6.12
CA ASP A 603 -2.39 -6.46 7.49
C ASP A 603 -3.30 -7.66 7.78
N LEU A 604 -4.56 -7.64 7.33
CA LEU A 604 -5.48 -8.78 7.45
C LEU A 604 -4.95 -10.04 6.73
N ILE A 605 -4.50 -9.90 5.48
CA ILE A 605 -3.90 -10.99 4.71
C ILE A 605 -2.70 -11.56 5.48
N THR A 606 -1.82 -10.71 6.01
CA THR A 606 -0.65 -11.12 6.79
C THR A 606 -1.03 -11.94 8.03
N GLN A 607 -2.11 -11.57 8.74
CA GLN A 607 -2.58 -12.34 9.89
C GLN A 607 -3.14 -13.69 9.47
N LEU A 608 -4.01 -13.72 8.46
CA LEU A 608 -4.64 -14.96 7.98
C LEU A 608 -3.60 -15.96 7.42
N SER A 609 -2.62 -15.47 6.66
CA SER A 609 -1.52 -16.30 6.14
C SER A 609 -0.66 -16.86 7.28
N ALA A 610 -0.37 -16.05 8.31
CA ALA A 610 0.41 -16.49 9.47
C ALA A 610 -0.33 -17.54 10.32
N ILE A 611 -1.65 -17.43 10.48
CA ILE A 611 -2.48 -18.41 11.17
C ILE A 611 -2.50 -19.74 10.39
N ALA A 612 -2.55 -19.68 9.07
CA ALA A 612 -2.71 -20.86 8.22
C ALA A 612 -1.58 -21.91 8.39
N VAL A 613 -0.38 -21.46 8.70
CA VAL A 613 0.79 -22.35 8.88
C VAL A 613 0.96 -22.87 10.32
N GLN A 614 0.04 -22.59 11.24
CA GLN A 614 0.13 -23.01 12.64
C GLN A 614 -0.60 -24.33 12.91
N ASP A 615 -0.17 -25.06 13.93
CA ASP A 615 -0.78 -26.34 14.33
C ASP A 615 -2.28 -26.24 14.69
N TYR A 616 -2.73 -25.06 15.14
CA TYR A 616 -4.12 -24.78 15.53
C TYR A 616 -4.96 -24.17 14.38
N SER A 617 -4.39 -24.01 13.21
CA SER A 617 -5.05 -23.42 12.02
C SER A 617 -6.40 -24.07 11.73
N ARG A 618 -6.47 -25.41 11.84
CA ARG A 618 -7.69 -26.19 11.60
C ARG A 618 -8.85 -25.74 12.49
N SER A 619 -8.60 -25.45 13.77
CA SER A 619 -9.63 -25.00 14.69
C SER A 619 -10.16 -23.62 14.34
N LEU A 620 -9.28 -22.70 13.91
CA LEU A 620 -9.64 -21.34 13.54
C LEU A 620 -10.37 -21.27 12.20
N PHE A 621 -9.85 -21.91 11.16
CA PHE A 621 -10.51 -21.95 9.84
C PHE A 621 -11.78 -22.81 9.82
N GLY A 622 -12.00 -23.62 10.87
CA GLY A 622 -13.30 -24.23 11.17
C GLY A 622 -14.39 -23.20 11.51
N SER A 623 -14.01 -22.01 12.00
CA SER A 623 -14.94 -20.92 12.31
C SER A 623 -15.44 -20.23 11.03
N GLU A 624 -16.77 -20.02 10.94
CA GLU A 624 -17.39 -19.27 9.84
C GLU A 624 -16.88 -17.81 9.79
N GLN A 625 -16.62 -17.19 10.94
CA GLN A 625 -16.14 -15.80 11.00
C GLN A 625 -14.76 -15.66 10.39
N ILE A 626 -13.82 -16.56 10.65
CA ILE A 626 -12.47 -16.53 10.02
C ILE A 626 -12.58 -16.70 8.50
N ARG A 627 -13.44 -17.62 8.04
CA ARG A 627 -13.67 -17.78 6.60
C ARG A 627 -14.27 -16.53 5.95
N LEU A 628 -15.16 -15.83 6.67
CA LEU A 628 -15.69 -14.54 6.20
C LEU A 628 -14.58 -13.48 6.03
N TYR A 629 -13.62 -13.40 6.98
CA TYR A 629 -12.46 -12.49 6.81
C TYR A 629 -11.57 -12.92 5.64
N LEU A 630 -11.41 -14.20 5.40
CA LEU A 630 -10.69 -14.67 4.22
C LEU A 630 -11.37 -14.22 2.92
N TYR A 631 -12.70 -14.36 2.81
CA TYR A 631 -13.43 -13.89 1.63
C TYR A 631 -13.35 -12.38 1.45
N ARG A 632 -13.41 -11.63 2.56
CA ARG A 632 -13.20 -10.17 2.52
C ARG A 632 -11.79 -9.84 2.06
N ALA A 633 -10.78 -10.55 2.53
CA ALA A 633 -9.39 -10.34 2.11
C ALA A 633 -9.21 -10.53 0.60
N PHE A 634 -9.78 -11.58 0.00
CA PHE A 634 -9.77 -11.77 -1.45
C PHE A 634 -10.52 -10.66 -2.18
N LYS A 635 -11.77 -10.40 -1.80
CA LYS A 635 -12.63 -9.39 -2.44
C LYS A 635 -11.99 -8.00 -2.44
N TYR A 636 -11.51 -7.55 -1.30
CA TYR A 636 -10.94 -6.19 -1.18
C TYR A 636 -9.49 -6.13 -1.65
N GLY A 637 -8.77 -7.23 -1.65
CA GLY A 637 -7.45 -7.35 -2.30
C GLY A 637 -7.56 -7.04 -3.79
N HIS A 638 -8.52 -7.63 -4.47
CA HIS A 638 -8.84 -7.36 -5.87
C HIS A 638 -9.30 -5.91 -6.09
N VAL A 639 -10.30 -5.42 -5.33
CA VAL A 639 -10.84 -4.05 -5.49
C VAL A 639 -9.78 -2.97 -5.26
N LEU A 640 -8.79 -3.22 -4.40
CA LEU A 640 -7.76 -2.24 -4.03
C LEU A 640 -6.45 -2.39 -4.81
N GLY A 641 -6.37 -3.33 -5.74
CA GLY A 641 -5.20 -3.54 -6.59
C GLY A 641 -3.98 -4.08 -5.82
N ILE A 642 -4.19 -4.99 -4.85
CA ILE A 642 -3.14 -5.68 -4.10
C ILE A 642 -3.23 -7.21 -4.28
N GLU A 643 -3.59 -7.64 -5.48
CA GLU A 643 -3.79 -9.03 -5.85
C GLU A 643 -2.54 -9.88 -5.62
N TYR A 644 -1.36 -9.31 -5.82
CA TYR A 644 -0.08 -9.97 -5.56
C TYR A 644 0.04 -10.49 -4.11
N LYS A 645 -0.68 -9.86 -3.17
CA LYS A 645 -0.67 -10.26 -1.77
C LYS A 645 -1.75 -11.29 -1.43
N THR A 646 -2.87 -11.30 -2.15
CA THR A 646 -3.95 -12.28 -1.91
C THR A 646 -3.51 -13.72 -2.20
N VAL A 647 -2.51 -13.92 -3.05
CA VAL A 647 -1.91 -15.22 -3.32
C VAL A 647 -1.27 -15.86 -2.07
N GLU A 648 -0.83 -15.04 -1.09
CA GLU A 648 -0.30 -15.53 0.20
C GLU A 648 -1.35 -16.35 1.00
N LEU A 649 -2.63 -16.24 0.66
CA LEU A 649 -3.73 -16.96 1.30
C LEU A 649 -3.89 -18.42 0.81
N SER A 650 -3.04 -18.89 -0.10
CA SER A 650 -3.09 -20.27 -0.63
C SER A 650 -3.05 -21.32 0.48
N ALA A 651 -2.17 -21.16 1.48
CA ALA A 651 -2.10 -22.05 2.64
C ALA A 651 -3.40 -22.06 3.47
N ALA A 652 -4.10 -20.91 3.58
CA ALA A 652 -5.38 -20.82 4.27
C ALA A 652 -6.48 -21.61 3.54
N VAL A 653 -6.48 -21.59 2.21
CA VAL A 653 -7.40 -22.38 1.38
C VAL A 653 -7.13 -23.87 1.54
N GLU A 654 -5.87 -24.31 1.60
CA GLU A 654 -5.49 -25.69 1.88
C GLU A 654 -5.98 -26.16 3.26
N VAL A 655 -5.84 -25.30 4.29
CA VAL A 655 -6.36 -25.63 5.64
C VAL A 655 -7.87 -25.77 5.63
N ILE A 656 -8.61 -24.93 4.93
CA ILE A 656 -10.08 -25.03 4.79
C ILE A 656 -10.45 -26.37 4.13
N GLU A 657 -9.73 -26.74 3.07
CA GLU A 657 -9.91 -28.05 2.43
C GLU A 657 -9.68 -29.20 3.40
N ASP A 658 -8.61 -29.12 4.19
CA ASP A 658 -8.28 -30.15 5.20
C ASP A 658 -9.32 -30.27 6.33
N VAL A 659 -9.99 -29.15 6.68
CA VAL A 659 -10.96 -29.09 7.78
C VAL A 659 -12.35 -29.50 7.34
N LEU A 660 -12.81 -28.96 6.22
CA LEU A 660 -14.18 -29.11 5.75
C LEU A 660 -14.31 -30.21 4.70
N GLY A 661 -13.18 -30.59 4.08
CA GLY A 661 -13.12 -31.51 2.96
C GLY A 661 -13.17 -30.82 1.61
N PRO A 662 -12.69 -31.50 0.55
CA PRO A 662 -12.54 -30.93 -0.78
C PRO A 662 -13.85 -30.51 -1.45
N ASP A 663 -14.96 -31.04 -0.99
CA ASP A 663 -16.29 -30.87 -1.57
C ASP A 663 -17.21 -29.94 -0.75
N HIS A 664 -16.73 -29.38 0.35
CA HIS A 664 -17.53 -28.46 1.15
C HIS A 664 -17.76 -27.14 0.38
N PRO A 665 -18.96 -26.54 0.41
CA PRO A 665 -19.24 -25.29 -0.31
C PRO A 665 -18.22 -24.19 -0.05
N ASP A 666 -17.84 -23.97 1.22
CA ASP A 666 -16.84 -22.96 1.57
C ASP A 666 -15.45 -23.28 1.01
N THR A 667 -15.08 -24.57 0.90
CA THR A 667 -13.82 -24.97 0.24
C THR A 667 -13.85 -24.63 -1.25
N LEU A 668 -14.97 -24.92 -1.90
CA LEU A 668 -15.16 -24.62 -3.31
C LEU A 668 -15.10 -23.10 -3.56
N ILE A 669 -15.78 -22.29 -2.73
CA ILE A 669 -15.75 -20.83 -2.80
C ILE A 669 -14.33 -20.29 -2.54
N ALA A 670 -13.63 -20.80 -1.54
CA ALA A 670 -12.27 -20.36 -1.23
C ALA A 670 -11.28 -20.63 -2.39
N ARG A 671 -11.40 -21.80 -3.03
CA ARG A 671 -10.61 -22.17 -4.21
C ARG A 671 -10.96 -21.31 -5.43
N ASP A 672 -12.25 -20.99 -5.64
CA ASP A 672 -12.68 -20.12 -6.74
C ASP A 672 -12.11 -18.71 -6.59
N ASN A 673 -12.14 -18.15 -5.37
CA ASN A 673 -11.50 -16.87 -5.06
C ASN A 673 -9.97 -16.90 -5.25
N LEU A 674 -9.31 -17.99 -4.83
CA LEU A 674 -7.86 -18.14 -5.05
C LEU A 674 -7.52 -18.27 -6.53
N ALA A 675 -8.36 -18.94 -7.31
CA ALA A 675 -8.19 -19.02 -8.76
C ALA A 675 -8.29 -17.63 -9.40
N GLY A 676 -9.26 -16.80 -8.97
CA GLY A 676 -9.35 -15.39 -9.37
C GLY A 676 -8.07 -14.61 -9.01
N ALA A 677 -7.54 -14.80 -7.80
CA ALA A 677 -6.28 -14.16 -7.41
C ALA A 677 -5.08 -14.63 -8.28
N TYR A 678 -5.05 -15.87 -8.71
CA TYR A 678 -4.03 -16.36 -9.65
C TYR A 678 -4.21 -15.76 -11.05
N GLU A 679 -5.45 -15.59 -11.53
CA GLU A 679 -5.72 -14.90 -12.80
C GLU A 679 -5.24 -13.44 -12.76
N ASP A 680 -5.54 -12.72 -11.68
CA ASP A 680 -5.16 -11.32 -11.48
C ASP A 680 -3.64 -11.10 -11.52
N VAL A 681 -2.85 -12.09 -11.06
CA VAL A 681 -1.37 -12.04 -11.13
C VAL A 681 -0.80 -12.74 -12.38
N GLY A 682 -1.65 -13.17 -13.32
CA GLY A 682 -1.22 -13.79 -14.57
C GLY A 682 -0.78 -15.25 -14.45
N ARG A 683 -1.09 -15.94 -13.33
CA ARG A 683 -0.80 -17.37 -13.09
C ARG A 683 -1.96 -18.23 -13.61
N PHE A 684 -2.21 -18.15 -14.93
CA PHE A 684 -3.41 -18.73 -15.54
C PHE A 684 -3.46 -20.26 -15.50
N ASP A 685 -2.32 -20.95 -15.62
CA ASP A 685 -2.29 -22.40 -15.59
C ASP A 685 -2.76 -22.94 -14.22
N GLU A 686 -2.30 -22.30 -13.14
CA GLU A 686 -2.70 -22.64 -11.77
C GLU A 686 -4.17 -22.27 -11.49
N ALA A 687 -4.63 -21.15 -12.05
CA ALA A 687 -6.04 -20.77 -11.96
C ALA A 687 -6.95 -21.78 -12.66
N ILE A 688 -6.59 -22.21 -13.87
CA ILE A 688 -7.33 -23.22 -14.65
C ILE A 688 -7.35 -24.55 -13.90
N GLU A 689 -6.19 -25.04 -13.42
CA GLU A 689 -6.12 -26.29 -12.65
C GLU A 689 -7.04 -26.24 -11.42
N LEU A 690 -7.03 -25.11 -10.72
CA LEU A 690 -7.84 -24.94 -9.52
C LEU A 690 -9.34 -24.88 -9.86
N LEU A 691 -9.75 -24.16 -10.90
CA LEU A 691 -11.13 -24.10 -11.38
C LEU A 691 -11.65 -25.45 -11.90
N GLU A 692 -10.82 -26.24 -12.58
CA GLU A 692 -11.17 -27.60 -12.99
C GLU A 692 -11.45 -28.49 -11.76
N ARG A 693 -10.63 -28.37 -10.71
CA ARG A 693 -10.88 -29.08 -9.43
C ARG A 693 -12.17 -28.61 -8.74
N VAL A 694 -12.43 -27.29 -8.71
CA VAL A 694 -13.67 -26.70 -8.18
C VAL A 694 -14.87 -27.23 -8.96
N LEU A 695 -14.79 -27.27 -10.28
CA LEU A 695 -15.87 -27.74 -11.14
C LEU A 695 -16.24 -29.21 -10.85
N VAL A 696 -15.24 -30.09 -10.77
CA VAL A 696 -15.45 -31.52 -10.45
C VAL A 696 -16.12 -31.67 -9.07
N GLY A 697 -15.70 -30.90 -8.08
CA GLY A 697 -16.31 -30.89 -6.74
C GLY A 697 -17.76 -30.39 -6.77
N SER A 698 -18.01 -29.24 -7.43
CA SER A 698 -19.34 -28.64 -7.55
C SER A 698 -20.33 -29.55 -8.30
N GLU A 699 -19.90 -30.17 -9.38
CA GLU A 699 -20.74 -31.16 -10.11
C GLU A 699 -21.13 -32.35 -9.25
N ARG A 700 -20.22 -32.83 -8.41
CA ARG A 700 -20.45 -33.98 -7.52
C ARG A 700 -21.41 -33.64 -6.38
N VAL A 701 -21.28 -32.46 -5.77
CA VAL A 701 -22.02 -32.08 -4.56
C VAL A 701 -23.33 -31.39 -4.87
N LEU A 702 -23.30 -30.46 -5.80
CA LEU A 702 -24.44 -29.60 -6.13
C LEU A 702 -25.17 -30.10 -7.38
N GLY A 703 -24.47 -30.86 -8.21
CA GLY A 703 -24.94 -31.30 -9.51
C GLY A 703 -24.57 -30.37 -10.66
N PRO A 704 -24.61 -30.89 -11.90
CA PRO A 704 -24.17 -30.15 -13.08
C PRO A 704 -25.02 -28.90 -13.41
N ASP A 705 -26.28 -28.88 -12.97
CA ASP A 705 -27.27 -27.83 -13.26
C ASP A 705 -27.37 -26.77 -12.13
N HIS A 706 -26.59 -26.91 -11.05
CA HIS A 706 -26.64 -25.98 -9.92
C HIS A 706 -26.05 -24.61 -10.32
N PRO A 707 -26.67 -23.47 -9.90
CA PRO A 707 -26.18 -22.12 -10.25
C PRO A 707 -24.70 -21.92 -9.99
N ASP A 708 -24.17 -22.38 -8.83
CA ASP A 708 -22.75 -22.23 -8.49
C ASP A 708 -21.86 -23.10 -9.40
N THR A 709 -22.30 -24.30 -9.81
CA THR A 709 -21.58 -25.12 -10.78
C THR A 709 -21.51 -24.43 -12.14
N LEU A 710 -22.62 -23.83 -12.56
CA LEU A 710 -22.68 -23.07 -13.81
C LEU A 710 -21.81 -21.82 -13.74
N MET A 711 -21.73 -21.16 -12.59
CA MET A 711 -20.83 -20.03 -12.35
C MET A 711 -19.36 -20.44 -12.44
N THR A 712 -18.95 -21.56 -11.82
CA THR A 712 -17.58 -22.10 -11.93
C THR A 712 -17.21 -22.41 -13.37
N ARG A 713 -18.12 -23.03 -14.15
CA ARG A 713 -17.88 -23.25 -15.59
C ARG A 713 -17.71 -21.95 -16.36
N ASN A 714 -18.49 -20.92 -16.01
CA ASN A 714 -18.35 -19.59 -16.60
C ASN A 714 -16.97 -18.98 -16.28
N ASN A 715 -16.50 -19.05 -15.02
CA ASN A 715 -15.18 -18.57 -14.61
C ASN A 715 -14.06 -19.34 -15.33
N LEU A 716 -14.16 -20.66 -15.44
CA LEU A 716 -13.21 -21.47 -16.21
C LEU A 716 -13.16 -21.08 -17.69
N ALA A 717 -14.29 -20.74 -18.29
CA ALA A 717 -14.33 -20.26 -19.67
C ALA A 717 -13.67 -18.89 -19.83
N VAL A 718 -13.80 -18.01 -18.83
CA VAL A 718 -13.09 -16.72 -18.77
C VAL A 718 -11.57 -16.96 -18.69
N ALA A 719 -11.12 -17.89 -17.86
CA ALA A 719 -9.70 -18.25 -17.74
C ALA A 719 -9.15 -18.84 -19.07
N TYR A 720 -9.91 -19.72 -19.76
CA TYR A 720 -9.53 -20.20 -21.09
C TYR A 720 -9.39 -19.08 -22.11
N ARG A 721 -10.30 -18.08 -22.07
CA ARG A 721 -10.22 -16.91 -22.94
C ARG A 721 -8.94 -16.11 -22.67
N SER A 722 -8.56 -15.95 -21.39
CA SER A 722 -7.36 -15.18 -20.99
C SER A 722 -6.05 -15.80 -21.51
N VAL A 723 -6.00 -17.12 -21.71
CA VAL A 723 -4.86 -17.82 -22.34
C VAL A 723 -5.04 -18.03 -23.85
N GLY A 724 -6.06 -17.44 -24.46
CA GLY A 724 -6.29 -17.53 -25.92
C GLY A 724 -6.95 -18.83 -26.41
N ARG A 725 -7.45 -19.68 -25.51
CA ARG A 725 -8.24 -20.90 -25.83
C ARG A 725 -9.68 -20.52 -26.16
N PHE A 726 -9.87 -19.70 -27.20
CA PHE A 726 -11.17 -19.07 -27.50
C PHE A 726 -12.25 -20.07 -27.88
N ASP A 727 -11.94 -21.07 -28.66
CA ASP A 727 -12.94 -22.07 -29.10
C ASP A 727 -13.48 -22.87 -27.91
N GLU A 728 -12.61 -23.27 -26.99
CA GLU A 728 -12.99 -23.98 -25.76
C GLU A 728 -13.83 -23.07 -24.84
N ALA A 729 -13.47 -21.79 -24.71
CA ALA A 729 -14.24 -20.82 -23.96
C ALA A 729 -15.65 -20.63 -24.54
N ILE A 730 -15.76 -20.46 -25.86
CA ILE A 730 -17.04 -20.32 -26.58
C ILE A 730 -17.90 -21.57 -26.42
N GLU A 731 -17.33 -22.76 -26.59
CA GLU A 731 -18.05 -24.03 -26.43
C GLU A 731 -18.58 -24.17 -25.00
N LEU A 732 -17.73 -23.88 -24.00
CA LEU A 732 -18.10 -24.00 -22.60
C LEU A 732 -19.22 -23.00 -22.22
N LEU A 733 -19.06 -21.71 -22.61
CA LEU A 733 -20.08 -20.68 -22.39
C LEU A 733 -21.40 -20.99 -23.10
N GLY A 734 -21.34 -21.53 -24.32
CA GLY A 734 -22.53 -21.94 -25.06
C GLY A 734 -23.31 -23.04 -24.32
N ARG A 735 -22.60 -24.02 -23.75
CA ARG A 735 -23.23 -25.08 -22.92
C ARG A 735 -23.81 -24.51 -21.63
N VAL A 736 -23.05 -23.66 -20.92
CA VAL A 736 -23.51 -22.99 -19.68
C VAL A 736 -24.77 -22.18 -19.95
N LEU A 737 -24.78 -21.40 -21.03
CA LEU A 737 -25.92 -20.60 -21.43
C LEU A 737 -27.18 -21.45 -21.66
N ALA A 738 -27.07 -22.54 -22.43
CA ALA A 738 -28.19 -23.44 -22.71
C ALA A 738 -28.72 -24.10 -21.42
N GLU A 739 -27.86 -24.44 -20.49
CA GLU A 739 -28.25 -25.01 -19.20
C GLU A 739 -28.92 -23.95 -18.31
N GLN A 740 -28.40 -22.73 -18.23
CA GLN A 740 -28.99 -21.61 -17.47
C GLN A 740 -30.36 -21.20 -18.04
N GLU A 741 -30.53 -21.10 -19.33
CA GLU A 741 -31.81 -20.81 -19.96
C GLU A 741 -32.88 -21.86 -19.62
N ARG A 742 -32.46 -23.12 -19.41
CA ARG A 742 -33.35 -24.21 -19.00
C ARG A 742 -33.70 -24.18 -17.51
N VAL A 743 -32.71 -23.85 -16.64
CA VAL A 743 -32.81 -23.99 -15.17
C VAL A 743 -33.24 -22.69 -14.49
N LEU A 744 -32.71 -21.57 -14.92
CA LEU A 744 -32.89 -20.26 -14.27
C LEU A 744 -33.92 -19.38 -14.98
N ASP A 745 -34.15 -19.53 -16.27
CA ASP A 745 -34.91 -18.63 -17.16
C ASP A 745 -33.96 -17.78 -18.05
N PRO A 746 -34.34 -17.53 -19.34
CA PRO A 746 -33.59 -16.65 -20.24
C PRO A 746 -33.36 -15.21 -19.72
N ASP A 747 -34.23 -14.75 -18.83
CA ASP A 747 -34.20 -13.40 -18.27
C ASP A 747 -33.44 -13.31 -16.93
N HIS A 748 -32.92 -14.44 -16.41
CA HIS A 748 -32.19 -14.44 -15.15
C HIS A 748 -30.89 -13.64 -15.25
N PRO A 749 -30.51 -12.83 -14.22
CA PRO A 749 -29.31 -12.00 -14.26
C PRO A 749 -28.02 -12.78 -14.59
N ASP A 750 -27.90 -14.03 -14.17
CA ASP A 750 -26.72 -14.85 -14.43
C ASP A 750 -26.74 -15.38 -15.88
N THR A 751 -27.89 -15.74 -16.42
CA THR A 751 -28.08 -16.11 -17.84
C THR A 751 -27.67 -14.95 -18.75
N LEU A 752 -28.12 -13.73 -18.42
CA LEU A 752 -27.74 -12.50 -19.13
C LEU A 752 -26.25 -12.21 -19.01
N GLY A 753 -25.65 -12.49 -17.83
CA GLY A 753 -24.21 -12.37 -17.60
C GLY A 753 -23.39 -13.33 -18.46
N THR A 754 -23.77 -14.63 -18.49
CA THR A 754 -23.10 -15.63 -19.33
C THR A 754 -23.23 -15.32 -20.82
N ARG A 755 -24.40 -14.83 -21.25
CA ARG A 755 -24.60 -14.39 -22.63
C ARG A 755 -23.69 -13.22 -23.01
N ASN A 756 -23.48 -12.27 -22.09
CA ASN A 756 -22.52 -11.18 -22.24
C ASN A 756 -21.06 -11.72 -22.33
N ASN A 757 -20.66 -12.68 -21.48
CA ASN A 757 -19.34 -13.28 -21.54
C ASN A 757 -19.09 -14.07 -22.84
N LEU A 758 -20.13 -14.74 -23.37
CA LEU A 758 -20.07 -15.41 -24.66
C LEU A 758 -19.86 -14.42 -25.81
N ALA A 759 -20.58 -13.27 -25.79
CA ALA A 759 -20.37 -12.20 -26.76
C ALA A 759 -18.92 -11.66 -26.68
N PHE A 760 -18.37 -11.53 -25.48
CA PHE A 760 -17.00 -11.11 -25.28
C PHE A 760 -15.99 -12.15 -25.77
N ALA A 761 -16.28 -13.43 -25.61
CA ALA A 761 -15.45 -14.52 -26.14
C ALA A 761 -15.45 -14.53 -27.68
N TYR A 762 -16.60 -14.30 -28.33
CA TYR A 762 -16.68 -14.11 -29.79
C TYR A 762 -15.84 -12.91 -30.25
N GLN A 763 -15.93 -11.77 -29.54
CA GLN A 763 -15.11 -10.60 -29.85
C GLN A 763 -13.63 -10.89 -29.74
N SER A 764 -13.19 -11.61 -28.68
CA SER A 764 -11.78 -12.00 -28.46
C SER A 764 -11.28 -12.95 -29.53
N ALA A 765 -12.14 -13.82 -30.06
CA ALA A 765 -11.86 -14.72 -31.19
C ALA A 765 -11.88 -14.03 -32.56
N GLY A 766 -12.17 -12.71 -32.61
CA GLY A 766 -12.31 -11.97 -33.90
C GLY A 766 -13.64 -12.17 -34.63
N ARG A 767 -14.62 -12.85 -33.99
CA ARG A 767 -15.96 -13.10 -34.54
C ARG A 767 -16.90 -11.93 -34.19
N PHE A 768 -16.60 -10.75 -34.76
CA PHE A 768 -17.19 -9.48 -34.35
C PHE A 768 -18.70 -9.36 -34.67
N ASP A 769 -19.16 -9.87 -35.80
CA ASP A 769 -20.57 -9.79 -36.18
C ASP A 769 -21.45 -10.58 -35.19
N GLU A 770 -20.99 -11.78 -34.79
CA GLU A 770 -21.69 -12.61 -33.80
C GLU A 770 -21.66 -11.98 -32.40
N ALA A 771 -20.56 -11.33 -32.07
CA ALA A 771 -20.42 -10.61 -30.79
C ALA A 771 -21.42 -9.42 -30.73
N ILE A 772 -21.49 -8.62 -31.79
CA ILE A 772 -22.43 -7.46 -31.90
C ILE A 772 -23.86 -7.92 -31.77
N GLU A 773 -24.27 -8.91 -32.57
CA GLU A 773 -25.64 -9.44 -32.53
C GLU A 773 -26.02 -9.91 -31.11
N LEU A 774 -25.10 -10.58 -30.47
CA LEU A 774 -25.33 -11.11 -29.13
C LEU A 774 -25.38 -10.00 -28.08
N PHE A 775 -24.49 -8.98 -28.14
CA PHE A 775 -24.53 -7.82 -27.27
C PHE A 775 -25.82 -7.02 -27.43
N GLU A 776 -26.30 -6.79 -28.66
CA GLU A 776 -27.56 -6.08 -28.91
C GLU A 776 -28.75 -6.82 -28.27
N ARG A 777 -28.79 -8.14 -28.38
CA ARG A 777 -29.85 -8.96 -27.75
C ARG A 777 -29.76 -8.89 -26.22
N VAL A 778 -28.57 -9.06 -25.64
CA VAL A 778 -28.38 -8.99 -24.18
C VAL A 778 -28.76 -7.61 -23.66
N LEU A 779 -28.37 -6.55 -24.36
CA LEU A 779 -28.70 -5.18 -23.97
C LEU A 779 -30.22 -4.95 -23.95
N ALA A 780 -30.94 -5.37 -25.01
CA ALA A 780 -32.39 -5.25 -25.05
C ALA A 780 -33.08 -6.03 -23.91
N ASP A 781 -32.63 -7.22 -23.61
CA ASP A 781 -33.15 -8.03 -22.50
C ASP A 781 -32.84 -7.40 -21.15
N GLN A 782 -31.60 -6.90 -20.92
CA GLN A 782 -31.23 -6.22 -19.67
C GLN A 782 -32.00 -4.88 -19.49
N GLU A 783 -32.17 -4.09 -20.51
CA GLU A 783 -33.00 -2.87 -20.45
C GLU A 783 -34.46 -3.17 -20.06
N ARG A 784 -35.00 -4.28 -20.54
CA ARG A 784 -36.37 -4.73 -20.21
C ARG A 784 -36.46 -5.28 -18.78
N VAL A 785 -35.47 -6.07 -18.32
CA VAL A 785 -35.51 -6.81 -17.04
C VAL A 785 -34.94 -6.01 -15.87
N LEU A 786 -33.80 -5.39 -16.06
CA LEU A 786 -33.05 -4.67 -15.04
C LEU A 786 -33.28 -3.15 -15.09
N GLY A 787 -33.66 -2.65 -16.24
CA GLY A 787 -33.79 -1.23 -16.55
C GLY A 787 -32.52 -0.63 -17.18
N PRO A 788 -32.68 0.53 -17.85
CA PRO A 788 -31.61 1.17 -18.63
C PRO A 788 -30.46 1.71 -17.75
N ASP A 789 -30.72 1.99 -16.46
CA ASP A 789 -29.79 2.59 -15.52
C ASP A 789 -29.06 1.54 -14.65
N HIS A 790 -29.37 0.27 -14.82
CA HIS A 790 -28.76 -0.78 -14.01
C HIS A 790 -27.27 -0.94 -14.39
N PRO A 791 -26.32 -1.09 -13.43
CA PRO A 791 -24.89 -1.19 -13.70
C PRO A 791 -24.54 -2.24 -14.76
N LYS A 792 -25.12 -3.45 -14.69
CA LYS A 792 -24.91 -4.51 -15.70
C LYS A 792 -25.38 -4.08 -17.11
N THR A 793 -26.47 -3.34 -17.22
CA THR A 793 -26.99 -2.80 -18.50
C THR A 793 -26.01 -1.77 -19.08
N LEU A 794 -25.50 -0.89 -18.23
CA LEU A 794 -24.51 0.12 -18.64
C LEU A 794 -23.19 -0.55 -19.08
N THR A 795 -22.74 -1.60 -18.38
CA THR A 795 -21.57 -2.39 -18.76
C THR A 795 -21.75 -3.05 -20.13
N THR A 796 -22.88 -3.71 -20.37
CA THR A 796 -23.15 -4.36 -21.67
C THR A 796 -23.23 -3.34 -22.81
N ARG A 797 -23.81 -2.16 -22.56
CA ARG A 797 -23.85 -1.06 -23.54
C ARG A 797 -22.44 -0.57 -23.88
N GLY A 798 -21.54 -0.48 -22.87
CA GLY A 798 -20.12 -0.18 -23.07
C GLY A 798 -19.38 -1.27 -23.87
N ASN A 799 -19.68 -2.54 -23.63
CA ASN A 799 -19.09 -3.66 -24.37
C ASN A 799 -19.53 -3.65 -25.85
N LEU A 800 -20.80 -3.35 -26.12
CA LEU A 800 -21.32 -3.16 -27.48
C LEU A 800 -20.58 -2.02 -28.21
N ALA A 801 -20.37 -0.89 -27.50
CA ALA A 801 -19.58 0.22 -28.07
C ALA A 801 -18.15 -0.22 -28.40
N GLY A 802 -17.52 -1.03 -27.54
CA GLY A 802 -16.23 -1.64 -27.79
C GLY A 802 -16.23 -2.58 -29.02
N ALA A 803 -17.30 -3.32 -29.23
CA ALA A 803 -17.48 -4.18 -30.39
C ALA A 803 -17.62 -3.36 -31.68
N TYR A 804 -18.41 -2.30 -31.67
CA TYR A 804 -18.53 -1.35 -32.82
C TYR A 804 -17.16 -0.74 -33.18
N ARG A 805 -16.38 -0.31 -32.18
CA ARG A 805 -15.01 0.18 -32.38
C ARG A 805 -14.13 -0.88 -33.06
N SER A 806 -14.24 -2.16 -32.67
CA SER A 806 -13.41 -3.24 -33.22
C SER A 806 -13.67 -3.51 -34.71
N VAL A 807 -14.85 -3.21 -35.20
CA VAL A 807 -15.22 -3.30 -36.64
C VAL A 807 -15.08 -1.98 -37.40
N GLY A 808 -14.52 -0.92 -36.75
CA GLY A 808 -14.29 0.36 -37.41
C GLY A 808 -15.53 1.29 -37.48
N ARG A 809 -16.63 0.97 -36.75
CA ARG A 809 -17.81 1.82 -36.61
C ARG A 809 -17.58 2.86 -35.50
N PHE A 810 -16.58 3.75 -35.72
CA PHE A 810 -16.06 4.63 -34.67
C PHE A 810 -17.07 5.67 -34.18
N ASP A 811 -17.83 6.28 -35.07
CA ASP A 811 -18.81 7.32 -34.70
C ASP A 811 -19.92 6.73 -33.82
N GLU A 812 -20.41 5.53 -34.16
CA GLU A 812 -21.43 4.85 -33.37
C GLU A 812 -20.89 4.38 -32.02
N ALA A 813 -19.61 3.96 -31.97
CA ALA A 813 -18.93 3.60 -30.72
C ALA A 813 -18.81 4.83 -29.81
N ILE A 814 -18.38 5.97 -30.32
CA ILE A 814 -18.24 7.23 -29.59
C ILE A 814 -19.58 7.68 -29.02
N GLU A 815 -20.63 7.78 -29.87
CA GLU A 815 -21.97 8.16 -29.41
C GLU A 815 -22.47 7.25 -28.28
N LEU A 816 -22.25 5.97 -28.41
CA LEU A 816 -22.70 5.01 -27.42
C LEU A 816 -21.90 5.12 -26.11
N PHE A 817 -20.58 5.33 -26.16
CA PHE A 817 -19.75 5.58 -24.96
C PHE A 817 -20.12 6.89 -24.27
N GLU A 818 -20.40 7.97 -25.01
CA GLU A 818 -20.85 9.25 -24.45
C GLU A 818 -22.18 9.10 -23.69
N ARG A 819 -23.12 8.32 -24.22
CA ARG A 819 -24.38 8.00 -23.54
C ARG A 819 -24.16 7.18 -22.27
N VAL A 820 -23.32 6.14 -22.35
CA VAL A 820 -22.98 5.32 -21.17
C VAL A 820 -22.32 6.17 -20.10
N LEU A 821 -21.39 7.05 -20.49
CA LEU A 821 -20.69 7.94 -19.57
C LEU A 821 -21.67 8.87 -18.85
N ALA A 822 -22.55 9.53 -19.56
CA ALA A 822 -23.55 10.42 -18.97
C ALA A 822 -24.49 9.68 -17.99
N ASP A 823 -24.90 8.46 -18.33
CA ASP A 823 -25.72 7.63 -17.46
C ASP A 823 -24.94 7.17 -16.20
N GLN A 824 -23.66 6.75 -16.34
CA GLN A 824 -22.81 6.34 -15.21
C GLN A 824 -22.47 7.50 -14.29
N GLU A 825 -22.16 8.69 -14.82
CA GLU A 825 -21.93 9.90 -14.00
C GLU A 825 -23.16 10.24 -13.15
N ARG A 826 -24.36 10.10 -13.72
CA ARG A 826 -25.64 10.35 -13.03
C ARG A 826 -25.94 9.28 -11.97
N VAL A 827 -25.66 8.00 -12.23
CA VAL A 827 -26.06 6.87 -11.38
C VAL A 827 -24.99 6.51 -10.36
N LEU A 828 -23.73 6.46 -10.78
CA LEU A 828 -22.60 6.00 -9.98
C LEU A 828 -21.72 7.16 -9.48
N GLY A 829 -21.78 8.29 -10.17
CA GLY A 829 -20.91 9.44 -9.94
C GLY A 829 -19.64 9.44 -10.81
N PRO A 830 -18.99 10.62 -10.96
CA PRO A 830 -17.82 10.79 -11.84
C PRO A 830 -16.58 10.03 -11.35
N ASP A 831 -16.49 9.79 -10.07
CA ASP A 831 -15.33 9.13 -9.42
C ASP A 831 -15.47 7.60 -9.33
N HIS A 832 -16.57 7.03 -9.81
CA HIS A 832 -16.75 5.57 -9.75
C HIS A 832 -15.79 4.85 -10.72
N PRO A 833 -15.16 3.71 -10.33
CA PRO A 833 -14.24 2.99 -11.21
C PRO A 833 -14.79 2.68 -12.60
N ASP A 834 -16.06 2.28 -12.70
CA ASP A 834 -16.70 2.00 -13.98
C ASP A 834 -16.84 3.25 -14.85
N THR A 835 -17.13 4.40 -14.22
CA THR A 835 -17.21 5.69 -14.93
C THR A 835 -15.83 6.08 -15.47
N LEU A 836 -14.77 5.93 -14.66
CA LEU A 836 -13.39 6.17 -15.09
C LEU A 836 -12.99 5.20 -16.22
N GLY A 837 -13.39 3.93 -16.13
CA GLY A 837 -13.19 2.92 -17.18
C GLY A 837 -13.87 3.31 -18.50
N THR A 838 -15.10 3.82 -18.43
CA THR A 838 -15.83 4.28 -19.64
C THR A 838 -15.18 5.52 -20.26
N ARG A 839 -14.73 6.49 -19.46
CA ARG A 839 -13.94 7.65 -19.96
C ARG A 839 -12.68 7.18 -20.70
N ASN A 840 -11.96 6.18 -20.17
CA ASN A 840 -10.82 5.60 -20.86
C ASN A 840 -11.22 4.96 -22.19
N ASN A 841 -12.31 4.20 -22.21
CA ASN A 841 -12.78 3.54 -23.45
C ASN A 841 -13.24 4.54 -24.51
N LEU A 842 -13.85 5.66 -24.11
CA LEU A 842 -14.22 6.76 -25.00
C LEU A 842 -12.96 7.41 -25.62
N ALA A 843 -11.94 7.67 -24.81
CA ALA A 843 -10.67 8.20 -25.31
C ALA A 843 -9.95 7.21 -26.25
N VAL A 844 -10.03 5.88 -25.99
CA VAL A 844 -9.58 4.83 -26.94
C VAL A 844 -10.38 4.89 -28.25
N ALA A 845 -11.70 5.18 -28.20
CA ALA A 845 -12.51 5.31 -29.40
C ALA A 845 -12.13 6.55 -30.21
N TYR A 846 -11.89 7.71 -29.58
CA TYR A 846 -11.33 8.90 -30.23
C TYR A 846 -9.99 8.60 -30.91
N HIS A 847 -9.07 7.95 -30.22
CA HIS A 847 -7.77 7.56 -30.77
C HIS A 847 -7.93 6.64 -32.00
N SER A 848 -8.84 5.65 -31.92
CA SER A 848 -9.11 4.72 -33.01
C SER A 848 -9.74 5.39 -34.24
N ALA A 849 -10.53 6.46 -34.01
CA ALA A 849 -11.11 7.32 -35.05
C ALA A 849 -10.10 8.30 -35.65
N GLY A 850 -8.83 8.35 -35.18
CA GLY A 850 -7.84 9.31 -35.61
C GLY A 850 -7.98 10.71 -35.01
N ARG A 851 -8.85 10.89 -34.02
CA ARG A 851 -9.08 12.14 -33.26
C ARG A 851 -8.08 12.21 -32.11
N PHE A 852 -6.76 12.31 -32.46
CA PHE A 852 -5.69 12.13 -31.50
C PHE A 852 -5.61 13.23 -30.44
N ASP A 853 -5.86 14.48 -30.80
CA ASP A 853 -5.83 15.60 -29.84
C ASP A 853 -6.91 15.44 -28.77
N GLU A 854 -8.13 15.10 -29.16
CA GLU A 854 -9.25 14.83 -28.24
C GLU A 854 -8.98 13.60 -27.35
N ALA A 855 -8.32 12.59 -27.88
CA ALA A 855 -7.93 11.41 -27.10
C ALA A 855 -6.87 11.77 -26.05
N ILE A 856 -5.86 12.58 -26.40
CA ILE A 856 -4.81 13.04 -25.50
C ILE A 856 -5.41 13.88 -24.37
N ASP A 857 -6.20 14.90 -24.71
CA ASP A 857 -6.86 15.77 -23.72
C ASP A 857 -7.72 14.95 -22.75
N ALA A 858 -8.51 14.00 -23.27
CA ALA A 858 -9.34 13.13 -22.44
C ALA A 858 -8.52 12.24 -21.50
N TRP A 859 -7.38 11.69 -21.96
CA TRP A 859 -6.53 10.86 -21.10
C TRP A 859 -5.71 11.70 -20.12
N GLU A 860 -5.24 12.90 -20.48
CA GLU A 860 -4.51 13.77 -19.55
C GLU A 860 -5.42 14.16 -18.37
N GLU A 861 -6.66 14.55 -18.64
CA GLU A 861 -7.66 14.85 -17.60
C GLU A 861 -8.01 13.60 -16.77
N LEU A 862 -8.30 12.49 -17.43
CA LEU A 862 -8.66 11.24 -16.76
C LEU A 862 -7.52 10.73 -15.88
N LEU A 863 -6.26 10.89 -16.28
CA LEU A 863 -5.10 10.45 -15.51
C LEU A 863 -5.03 11.14 -14.14
N LEU A 864 -5.32 12.44 -14.10
CA LEU A 864 -5.37 13.20 -12.83
C LEU A 864 -6.47 12.65 -11.91
N ASP A 865 -7.65 12.36 -12.46
CA ASP A 865 -8.76 11.81 -11.69
C ASP A 865 -8.46 10.39 -11.20
N CYS A 866 -7.92 9.53 -12.06
CA CYS A 866 -7.52 8.18 -11.66
C CYS A 866 -6.45 8.20 -10.56
N GLN A 867 -5.46 9.10 -10.64
CA GLN A 867 -4.46 9.26 -9.59
C GLN A 867 -5.06 9.72 -8.27
N ARG A 868 -6.02 10.64 -8.31
CA ARG A 868 -6.71 11.16 -7.13
C ARG A 868 -7.62 10.12 -6.47
N VAL A 869 -8.38 9.38 -7.26
CA VAL A 869 -9.45 8.49 -6.78
C VAL A 869 -8.94 7.08 -6.49
N LEU A 870 -8.18 6.52 -7.43
CA LEU A 870 -7.73 5.14 -7.40
C LEU A 870 -6.27 5.00 -6.90
N GLY A 871 -5.52 6.10 -6.95
CA GLY A 871 -4.07 6.11 -6.70
C GLY A 871 -3.25 5.98 -7.99
N ALA A 872 -1.99 6.40 -7.91
CA ALA A 872 -1.07 6.39 -9.04
C ALA A 872 -0.84 4.99 -9.62
N ASP A 873 -1.03 3.99 -8.79
CA ASP A 873 -0.62 2.61 -8.91
C ASP A 873 -1.78 1.65 -9.26
N HIS A 874 -2.99 2.18 -9.37
CA HIS A 874 -4.14 1.34 -9.68
C HIS A 874 -4.09 0.84 -11.13
N PRO A 875 -4.46 -0.43 -11.44
CA PRO A 875 -4.40 -0.99 -12.80
C PRO A 875 -5.06 -0.11 -13.86
N VAL A 876 -6.19 0.53 -13.53
CA VAL A 876 -6.87 1.48 -14.43
C VAL A 876 -6.00 2.71 -14.71
N THR A 877 -5.36 3.31 -13.68
CA THR A 877 -4.46 4.46 -13.85
C THR A 877 -3.30 4.14 -14.79
N LEU A 878 -2.78 2.93 -14.69
CA LEU A 878 -1.68 2.47 -15.54
C LEU A 878 -2.13 2.20 -16.98
N THR A 879 -3.33 1.66 -17.14
CA THR A 879 -3.94 1.50 -18.47
C THR A 879 -4.13 2.85 -19.15
N VAL A 880 -4.59 3.86 -18.42
CA VAL A 880 -4.73 5.24 -18.91
C VAL A 880 -3.37 5.79 -19.35
N ARG A 881 -2.32 5.64 -18.52
CA ARG A 881 -0.96 6.08 -18.90
C ARG A 881 -0.41 5.36 -20.13
N ASN A 882 -0.62 4.05 -20.24
CA ASN A 882 -0.21 3.26 -21.41
C ASN A 882 -0.90 3.77 -22.68
N ASN A 883 -2.18 4.08 -22.59
CA ASN A 883 -2.95 4.57 -23.71
C ASN A 883 -2.55 5.99 -24.12
N LEU A 884 -2.30 6.86 -23.14
CA LEU A 884 -1.74 8.21 -23.37
C LEU A 884 -0.35 8.13 -24.04
N ALA A 885 0.53 7.22 -23.59
CA ALA A 885 1.83 7.01 -24.22
C ALA A 885 1.68 6.55 -25.69
N SER A 886 0.69 5.69 -25.98
CA SER A 886 0.38 5.27 -27.34
C SER A 886 -0.08 6.44 -28.22
N ALA A 887 -0.92 7.32 -27.64
CA ALA A 887 -1.38 8.52 -28.32
C ALA A 887 -0.25 9.51 -28.62
N TYR A 888 0.64 9.75 -27.66
CA TYR A 888 1.86 10.55 -27.92
C TYR A 888 2.70 9.96 -29.05
N GLY A 889 2.87 8.63 -29.09
CA GLY A 889 3.53 7.95 -30.20
C GLY A 889 2.84 8.17 -31.54
N SER A 890 1.52 8.23 -31.57
CA SER A 890 0.72 8.43 -32.80
C SER A 890 0.85 9.85 -33.37
N VAL A 891 1.03 10.86 -32.51
CA VAL A 891 1.24 12.26 -32.95
C VAL A 891 2.73 12.64 -33.08
N GLY A 892 3.65 11.68 -32.91
CA GLY A 892 5.09 11.92 -33.10
C GLY A 892 5.82 12.49 -31.87
N ARG A 893 5.16 12.59 -30.69
CA ARG A 893 5.78 12.98 -29.40
C ARG A 893 6.55 11.78 -28.82
N PHE A 894 7.50 11.25 -29.58
CA PHE A 894 8.17 9.98 -29.27
C PHE A 894 8.97 9.99 -27.97
N GLY A 895 9.60 11.11 -27.59
CA GLY A 895 10.35 11.23 -26.35
C GLY A 895 9.46 10.99 -25.14
N GLU A 896 8.34 11.66 -25.11
CA GLU A 896 7.31 11.55 -24.04
C GLU A 896 6.66 10.17 -24.06
N ALA A 897 6.40 9.61 -25.24
CA ALA A 897 5.85 8.26 -25.37
C ALA A 897 6.81 7.21 -24.77
N ILE A 898 8.11 7.28 -25.06
CA ILE A 898 9.12 6.34 -24.55
C ILE A 898 9.21 6.48 -23.03
N GLU A 899 9.37 7.70 -22.51
CA GLU A 899 9.46 7.94 -21.06
C GLU A 899 8.22 7.38 -20.33
N LEU A 900 7.03 7.67 -20.85
CA LEU A 900 5.80 7.23 -20.24
C LEU A 900 5.63 5.70 -20.33
N PHE A 901 5.97 5.07 -21.48
CA PHE A 901 5.97 3.62 -21.59
C PHE A 901 7.00 2.95 -20.69
N GLU A 902 8.21 3.51 -20.55
CA GLU A 902 9.22 2.97 -19.64
C GLU A 902 8.74 3.04 -18.19
N ARG A 903 8.09 4.14 -17.80
CA ARG A 903 7.43 4.24 -16.48
C ARG A 903 6.32 3.22 -16.33
N VAL A 904 5.38 3.16 -17.28
CA VAL A 904 4.27 2.19 -17.22
C VAL A 904 4.80 0.76 -17.24
N LEU A 905 5.82 0.48 -18.05
CA LEU A 905 6.44 -0.84 -18.08
C LEU A 905 7.10 -1.19 -16.74
N ALA A 906 7.81 -0.23 -16.16
CA ALA A 906 8.37 -0.38 -14.84
C ALA A 906 7.27 -0.66 -13.81
N GLU A 907 6.22 0.15 -13.83
CA GLU A 907 5.08 0.02 -12.94
C GLU A 907 4.32 -1.29 -13.15
N ARG A 908 3.98 -1.68 -14.40
CA ARG A 908 3.26 -2.93 -14.67
C ARG A 908 4.08 -4.19 -14.35
N LYS A 909 5.37 -4.19 -14.63
CA LYS A 909 6.26 -5.26 -14.19
C LYS A 909 6.26 -5.43 -12.66
N ARG A 910 6.05 -4.36 -11.94
CA ARG A 910 6.00 -4.32 -10.48
C ARG A 910 4.73 -4.94 -9.89
N LEU A 911 3.53 -4.60 -10.42
CA LEU A 911 2.23 -4.98 -9.84
C LEU A 911 1.77 -6.35 -10.34
N SER A 912 1.83 -6.56 -11.64
CA SER A 912 1.24 -7.72 -12.27
C SER A 912 2.30 -8.72 -12.75
N GLY A 913 3.57 -8.30 -12.81
CA GLY A 913 4.66 -9.17 -13.22
C GLY A 913 5.11 -9.02 -14.67
N ALA A 914 6.34 -9.48 -14.98
CA ALA A 914 6.89 -9.46 -16.34
C ALA A 914 6.09 -10.31 -17.33
N ASP A 915 5.40 -11.31 -16.80
CA ASP A 915 4.63 -12.31 -17.52
C ASP A 915 3.14 -11.96 -17.66
N HIS A 916 2.67 -10.91 -16.96
CA HIS A 916 1.28 -10.49 -17.08
C HIS A 916 0.95 -10.00 -18.50
N PRO A 917 -0.21 -10.36 -19.08
CA PRO A 917 -0.59 -9.96 -20.44
C PRO A 917 -0.48 -8.46 -20.71
N ASP A 918 -0.86 -7.65 -19.75
CA ASP A 918 -0.76 -6.19 -19.85
C ASP A 918 0.70 -5.73 -19.92
N THR A 919 1.58 -6.34 -19.11
CA THR A 919 3.03 -6.05 -19.16
C THR A 919 3.62 -6.42 -20.50
N LEU A 920 3.25 -7.59 -21.03
CA LEU A 920 3.66 -8.04 -22.36
C LEU A 920 3.14 -7.09 -23.45
N THR A 921 1.93 -6.54 -23.26
CA THR A 921 1.34 -5.54 -24.15
C THR A 921 2.13 -4.23 -24.12
N VAL A 922 2.50 -3.70 -22.95
CA VAL A 922 3.33 -2.48 -22.84
C VAL A 922 4.71 -2.69 -23.47
N ARG A 923 5.37 -3.85 -23.26
CA ARG A 923 6.65 -4.18 -23.89
C ARG A 923 6.54 -4.16 -25.41
N ASN A 924 5.45 -4.69 -25.97
CA ASN A 924 5.19 -4.62 -27.40
C ASN A 924 4.98 -3.17 -27.87
N ASN A 925 4.23 -2.36 -27.14
CA ASN A 925 3.94 -0.97 -27.50
C ASN A 925 5.22 -0.11 -27.46
N LEU A 926 6.08 -0.27 -26.46
CA LEU A 926 7.37 0.40 -26.37
C LEU A 926 8.27 0.02 -27.56
N ALA A 927 8.34 -1.26 -27.93
CA ALA A 927 9.09 -1.72 -29.09
C ALA A 927 8.54 -1.16 -30.41
N LEU A 928 7.22 -0.95 -30.53
CA LEU A 928 6.61 -0.26 -31.66
C LEU A 928 7.06 1.19 -31.75
N VAL A 929 7.17 1.90 -30.63
CA VAL A 929 7.67 3.29 -30.61
C VAL A 929 9.15 3.32 -30.99
N TYR A 930 10.01 2.41 -30.48
CA TYR A 930 11.42 2.31 -30.93
C TYR A 930 11.52 2.11 -32.45
N LYS A 931 10.67 1.25 -33.01
CA LYS A 931 10.58 1.08 -34.48
C LYS A 931 10.18 2.37 -35.20
N SER A 932 9.24 3.14 -34.64
CA SER A 932 8.72 4.38 -35.23
C SER A 932 9.77 5.51 -35.22
N VAL A 933 10.60 5.57 -34.19
CA VAL A 933 11.73 6.53 -34.08
C VAL A 933 12.93 6.13 -34.95
N GLY A 934 12.92 4.92 -35.54
CA GLY A 934 14.05 4.40 -36.31
C GLY A 934 15.10 3.62 -35.50
N ARG A 935 14.89 3.43 -34.19
CA ARG A 935 15.74 2.57 -33.32
C ARG A 935 15.45 1.08 -33.57
N LEU A 936 15.66 0.66 -34.83
CA LEU A 936 15.18 -0.64 -35.32
C LEU A 936 15.89 -1.84 -34.64
N ALA A 937 17.17 -1.68 -34.30
CA ALA A 937 17.93 -2.74 -33.60
C ALA A 937 17.37 -2.99 -32.19
N GLU A 938 17.02 -1.93 -31.46
CA GLU A 938 16.44 -2.02 -30.12
C GLU A 938 15.02 -2.57 -30.18
N ALA A 939 14.23 -2.20 -31.17
CA ALA A 939 12.90 -2.78 -31.37
C ALA A 939 12.97 -4.30 -31.61
N ILE A 940 13.93 -4.76 -32.43
CA ILE A 940 14.15 -6.20 -32.72
C ILE A 940 14.58 -6.92 -31.44
N ASP A 941 15.56 -6.40 -30.70
CA ASP A 941 16.03 -6.98 -29.43
C ASP A 941 14.87 -7.11 -28.42
N ALA A 942 14.06 -6.04 -28.30
CA ALA A 942 12.90 -6.05 -27.42
C ALA A 942 11.87 -7.13 -27.79
N TRP A 943 11.56 -7.28 -29.08
CA TRP A 943 10.63 -8.34 -29.53
C TRP A 943 11.22 -9.74 -29.46
N GLU A 944 12.53 -9.92 -29.70
CA GLU A 944 13.22 -11.22 -29.55
C GLU A 944 13.18 -11.73 -28.12
N LYS A 945 13.26 -10.81 -27.14
CA LYS A 945 13.10 -11.12 -25.72
C LYS A 945 11.63 -11.32 -25.32
N LEU A 946 10.70 -10.63 -25.97
CA LEU A 946 9.28 -10.68 -25.67
C LEU A 946 8.57 -11.93 -26.20
N LEU A 947 8.91 -12.37 -27.43
CA LEU A 947 8.20 -13.47 -28.10
C LEU A 947 8.22 -14.79 -27.33
N PRO A 948 9.35 -15.25 -26.75
CA PRO A 948 9.36 -16.45 -25.91
C PRO A 948 8.45 -16.33 -24.68
N ASP A 949 8.40 -15.14 -24.05
CA ASP A 949 7.54 -14.92 -22.91
C ASP A 949 6.06 -15.00 -23.31
N CYS A 950 5.66 -14.35 -24.41
CA CYS A 950 4.29 -14.45 -24.93
C CYS A 950 3.90 -15.89 -25.28
N GLN A 951 4.81 -16.66 -25.88
CA GLN A 951 4.54 -18.06 -26.22
C GLN A 951 4.39 -18.95 -24.99
N ARG A 952 5.16 -18.68 -23.95
CA ARG A 952 5.11 -19.43 -22.67
C ARG A 952 3.85 -19.10 -21.86
N VAL A 953 3.49 -17.81 -21.76
CA VAL A 953 2.43 -17.33 -20.85
C VAL A 953 1.05 -17.38 -21.52
N LEU A 954 0.97 -16.93 -22.75
CA LEU A 954 -0.31 -16.75 -23.47
C LEU A 954 -0.58 -17.85 -24.50
N GLY A 955 0.44 -18.65 -24.82
CA GLY A 955 0.36 -19.62 -25.90
C GLY A 955 0.61 -19.03 -27.29
N ARG A 956 0.86 -19.94 -28.27
CA ARG A 956 1.23 -19.54 -29.66
C ARG A 956 0.06 -18.93 -30.42
N GLU A 957 -1.16 -19.33 -30.10
CA GLU A 957 -2.37 -18.91 -30.84
C GLU A 957 -2.90 -17.55 -30.37
N HIS A 958 -2.45 -17.07 -29.21
CA HIS A 958 -2.92 -15.83 -28.64
C HIS A 958 -2.66 -14.62 -29.54
N PRO A 959 -3.61 -13.66 -29.70
CA PRO A 959 -3.48 -12.51 -30.59
C PRO A 959 -2.24 -11.66 -30.36
N LEU A 960 -1.82 -11.45 -29.09
CA LEU A 960 -0.61 -10.71 -28.77
C LEU A 960 0.63 -11.45 -29.26
N THR A 961 0.72 -12.76 -29.05
CA THR A 961 1.85 -13.58 -29.51
C THR A 961 2.02 -13.47 -31.03
N LYS A 962 0.92 -13.68 -31.79
CA LYS A 962 0.91 -13.52 -33.26
C LYS A 962 1.29 -12.10 -33.70
N ARG A 963 0.85 -11.09 -32.95
CA ARG A 963 1.18 -9.67 -33.24
C ARG A 963 2.67 -9.39 -33.03
N VAL A 964 3.25 -9.86 -31.93
CA VAL A 964 4.69 -9.72 -31.63
C VAL A 964 5.52 -10.42 -32.68
N GLU A 965 5.16 -11.63 -33.06
CA GLU A 965 5.83 -12.38 -34.12
C GLU A 965 5.80 -11.63 -35.46
N LYS A 966 4.64 -11.16 -35.88
CA LYS A 966 4.47 -10.36 -37.10
C LYS A 966 5.28 -9.05 -37.06
N ASN A 967 5.31 -8.36 -35.91
CA ASN A 967 6.08 -7.12 -35.74
C ASN A 967 7.59 -7.38 -35.85
N LEU A 968 8.07 -8.45 -35.20
CA LEU A 968 9.48 -8.88 -35.24
C LEU A 968 9.91 -9.25 -36.67
N GLU A 969 9.12 -10.05 -37.37
CA GLU A 969 9.42 -10.42 -38.78
C GLU A 969 9.43 -9.18 -39.68
N ALA A 970 8.48 -8.28 -39.53
CA ALA A 970 8.43 -7.07 -40.34
C ALA A 970 9.64 -6.14 -40.05
N ALA A 971 10.08 -6.06 -38.79
CA ALA A 971 11.26 -5.30 -38.42
C ALA A 971 12.54 -5.93 -38.98
N LYS A 972 12.70 -7.25 -38.89
CA LYS A 972 13.84 -7.98 -39.47
C LYS A 972 13.94 -7.83 -41.00
N ARG A 973 12.82 -7.92 -41.71
CA ARG A 973 12.77 -7.67 -43.17
C ARG A 973 13.15 -6.24 -43.54
N LYS A 974 12.78 -5.26 -42.68
CA LYS A 974 13.16 -3.86 -42.90
C LYS A 974 14.65 -3.62 -42.64
N MET A 975 15.25 -4.35 -41.72
CA MET A 975 16.67 -4.24 -41.36
C MET A 975 17.57 -4.97 -42.44
N ASN A 976 17.11 -6.12 -42.94
CA ASN A 976 17.77 -6.90 -43.94
C ASN A 976 16.81 -7.13 -45.14
N PRO A 977 16.69 -6.16 -46.06
CA PRO A 977 15.85 -6.36 -47.24
C PRO A 977 16.41 -7.53 -48.08
N PRO A 978 15.58 -8.44 -48.61
CA PRO A 978 16.05 -9.48 -49.48
C PRO A 978 16.75 -8.86 -50.70
N ASP A 979 17.92 -9.41 -51.08
CA ASP A 979 18.68 -8.99 -52.25
C ASP A 979 17.74 -8.91 -53.45
N THR A 980 17.60 -7.74 -54.04
CA THR A 980 16.95 -7.59 -55.35
C THR A 980 17.73 -8.42 -56.36
N PRO A 981 17.13 -9.33 -57.09
CA PRO A 981 17.82 -10.04 -58.15
C PRO A 981 18.39 -9.00 -59.13
N SER A 982 19.70 -9.04 -59.33
CA SER A 982 20.37 -8.20 -60.33
C SER A 982 19.67 -8.41 -61.69
N PRO A 983 19.37 -7.36 -62.47
CA PRO A 983 18.85 -7.54 -63.80
C PRO A 983 19.87 -8.36 -64.62
N GLU A 984 19.45 -9.52 -65.11
CA GLU A 984 20.23 -10.30 -66.07
C GLU A 984 20.61 -9.35 -67.22
N THR A 985 21.92 -9.03 -67.31
CA THR A 985 22.46 -8.47 -68.54
C THR A 985 22.39 -9.52 -69.61
N GLY A 986 21.30 -9.45 -70.44
CA GLY A 986 21.23 -10.14 -71.68
C GLY A 986 22.28 -9.52 -72.64
N GLU A 987 23.41 -10.21 -72.80
CA GLU A 987 24.19 -10.10 -73.98
C GLU A 987 23.49 -10.94 -75.07
N ASP A 988 23.09 -10.26 -76.15
CA ASP A 988 23.17 -10.64 -77.50
C ASP A 988 23.15 -9.43 -78.44
#